data_7a69ebf9d761b07261e0fbaf3e2066bd
#
_entry.id   7a69ebf9d761b07261e0fbaf3e2066bd
#
_cell.length_a   1.000
_cell.length_b   1.000
_cell.length_c   1.000
_cell.angle_alpha   90.00
_cell.angle_beta   90.00
_cell.angle_gamma   90.00
#
_symmetry.space_group_name_H-M   'P 1'
#
loop_
_entity.id
_entity.type
_entity.pdbx_description
1 polymer ?
#
loop_
_entity_poly.entity_id
_entity_poly.type
_entity_poly.pdbx_seq_one_letter_code
_entity_poly.pdbx_strand_id
1 'polypeptide(L)'
;MQKPDFSQMINGQDIQQAEYNKPWTRKYSLTKEDVKQLKECWGPASLVPYPGTSSIEIPAKDLQVGKTFTLTGEYDGINNHPLTWTIIAQIKKFGVGIMPFNLWSFPTPSYTEEFGQYAEEEWVQRIREISSQSSFYREDVDPKLYVKRYPFNTLFVTNDLLLHVFHKIFSNELKYFEESSARVTLSNLSEKAFKHFLALSKSTKQDKNLNEKASFLTAYWAIPYALLPSNDELKSLFEKRQEGLYTSESTVEDPELEGEMTDNELKKYLGVRFESIAKQVPAKYQSALRQTWLEIWKAESYDGLDPLLLAYSPTFIQQKQIKQDFTQFKPRSHYTTSSFLKTYFMASKWLMREKFYFWDQKLAETSLYMIKNMNSDLLKPILALQESIWVLIWDSDDVGIPQLQKFIVSRDGKISLNESDLETLSNLKPQKIASARYVTKEVWSTDKDSAKKMLEGFVFFGEKFTIDSFIFDQLTAGSATKEMLALPNMQTSLIVPDVLENYQPAHELVNLWLSERAQSKQVLENEDCSIETCKQVSSYPAEKIKAQEKVKAELADGSLLKTVYHQWLAMLGQLFVPVNNAPYFKQIPLYIYKNLATYLGSYTELKHDTLLYAKQSYAEMWAGGDSDCDLTVYPPILPVPKGYIEADTAFLDRLIALNESMKNWFTDKDNFEGFGQYLQKIRAMSEKQMKNQTISDDDFERLRTSYRQLSDLTFPRKLFGEPLGKEERGALIADIFTSEWGNPLYQATGRPLLMAVMIDDVNGKRVVMWPIFSHYEFYKKDKVLDGDQRYSDLDWQHAYDALSGTQKTKATSLTSKKMREQLKK
;
A
#
# COMPACT_ATOMS: atom_id res chain seq x y z
N MET A 1 -9.97 -17.73 28.86
CA MET A 1 -9.13 -17.32 30.02
C MET A 1 -9.88 -16.27 30.82
N GLN A 2 -9.83 -16.32 32.14
CA GLN A 2 -10.42 -15.26 32.98
C GLN A 2 -9.57 -13.98 32.85
N LYS A 3 -10.22 -12.81 33.14
CA LYS A 3 -9.49 -11.53 33.17
C LYS A 3 -8.40 -11.63 34.24
N PRO A 4 -7.12 -11.33 33.93
CA PRO A 4 -6.03 -11.34 34.92
C PRO A 4 -6.27 -10.35 36.03
N ASP A 5 -5.76 -10.67 37.22
CA ASP A 5 -5.72 -9.72 38.35
C ASP A 5 -4.59 -8.73 38.14
N PHE A 6 -4.94 -7.47 37.86
CA PHE A 6 -4.00 -6.36 37.64
C PHE A 6 -3.50 -5.71 38.92
N SER A 7 -3.99 -6.11 40.09
CA SER A 7 -3.60 -5.52 41.40
C SER A 7 -2.10 -5.68 41.69
N GLN A 8 -1.47 -6.69 41.07
CA GLN A 8 -0.04 -7.01 41.26
C GLN A 8 0.88 -6.26 40.27
N MET A 9 0.36 -5.42 39.40
CA MET A 9 1.20 -4.58 38.53
C MET A 9 1.84 -3.43 39.33
N ILE A 10 3.16 -3.37 39.30
CA ILE A 10 3.93 -2.27 39.88
C ILE A 10 4.27 -1.26 38.78
N ASN A 11 3.68 -0.07 38.85
CA ASN A 11 3.93 1.04 37.92
C ASN A 11 3.85 0.67 36.40
N GLY A 12 2.93 -0.22 36.04
CA GLY A 12 2.76 -0.66 34.65
C GLY A 12 3.65 -1.81 34.24
N GLN A 13 4.44 -2.35 35.17
CA GLN A 13 5.29 -3.51 34.93
C GLN A 13 4.58 -4.79 35.35
N ASP A 14 4.92 -5.89 34.68
CA ASP A 14 4.52 -7.22 35.16
C ASP A 14 5.44 -7.72 36.29
N ILE A 15 5.05 -8.81 36.95
CA ILE A 15 5.81 -9.38 38.07
C ILE A 15 7.16 -9.96 37.58
N GLN A 16 7.23 -10.46 36.36
CA GLN A 16 8.50 -10.95 35.79
C GLN A 16 9.47 -9.80 35.53
N GLN A 17 8.96 -8.65 35.10
CA GLN A 17 9.78 -7.45 34.83
C GLN A 17 10.22 -6.73 36.10
N ALA A 18 9.63 -7.00 37.25
CA ALA A 18 10.02 -6.37 38.50
C ALA A 18 11.50 -6.64 38.89
N GLU A 19 12.09 -7.74 38.44
CA GLU A 19 13.51 -8.05 38.67
C GLU A 19 14.42 -7.17 37.80
N TYR A 20 13.98 -6.75 36.63
CA TYR A 20 14.75 -5.89 35.72
C TYR A 20 14.91 -4.46 36.24
N ASN A 21 14.15 -4.06 37.24
CA ASN A 21 14.24 -2.72 37.83
C ASN A 21 15.20 -2.66 39.04
N LYS A 22 15.82 -3.74 39.37
CA LYS A 22 16.83 -3.74 40.45
C LYS A 22 18.13 -3.17 39.92
N PRO A 23 18.78 -2.23 40.67
CA PRO A 23 20.13 -1.80 40.29
C PRO A 23 21.06 -3.02 40.18
N TRP A 24 21.84 -3.07 39.12
CA TRP A 24 22.88 -4.05 38.97
C TRP A 24 24.24 -3.48 39.31
N THR A 25 25.11 -4.33 39.82
CA THR A 25 26.50 -3.95 40.14
C THR A 25 27.44 -4.95 39.49
N ARG A 26 28.45 -4.43 38.75
CA ARG A 26 29.47 -5.26 38.08
C ARG A 26 30.84 -4.66 38.25
N LYS A 27 31.82 -5.50 38.58
CA LYS A 27 33.24 -5.14 38.50
C LYS A 27 33.72 -5.34 37.07
N TYR A 28 34.26 -4.30 36.45
CA TYR A 28 34.82 -4.33 35.11
C TYR A 28 36.31 -3.96 35.17
N SER A 29 37.16 -4.79 34.54
CA SER A 29 38.60 -4.52 34.45
C SER A 29 38.96 -4.17 33.00
N LEU A 30 39.60 -3.02 32.81
CA LEU A 30 40.01 -2.56 31.50
C LEU A 30 40.91 -3.58 30.80
N THR A 31 40.55 -3.96 29.58
CA THR A 31 41.38 -4.80 28.71
C THR A 31 42.44 -3.95 27.97
N LYS A 32 43.32 -4.61 27.25
CA LYS A 32 44.34 -3.95 26.44
C LYS A 32 43.68 -3.15 25.31
N GLU A 33 42.59 -3.66 24.76
CA GLU A 33 41.85 -3.05 23.68
C GLU A 33 41.05 -1.83 24.19
N ASP A 34 40.39 -1.93 25.35
CA ASP A 34 39.68 -0.79 25.96
C ASP A 34 40.65 0.39 26.21
N VAL A 35 41.83 0.12 26.73
CA VAL A 35 42.85 1.16 27.00
C VAL A 35 43.34 1.79 25.70
N LYS A 36 43.45 1.03 24.61
CA LYS A 36 43.81 1.53 23.31
C LYS A 36 42.70 2.43 22.75
N GLN A 37 41.49 1.94 22.70
CA GLN A 37 40.34 2.68 22.21
C GLN A 37 40.10 3.99 22.97
N LEU A 38 40.14 3.97 24.30
CA LEU A 38 39.93 5.15 25.13
C LEU A 38 41.06 6.18 25.03
N LYS A 39 42.30 5.78 24.62
CA LYS A 39 43.42 6.70 24.37
C LYS A 39 43.37 7.36 23.01
N GLU A 40 42.69 6.78 22.06
CA GLU A 40 42.50 7.29 20.71
C GLU A 40 41.33 8.29 20.61
N CYS A 41 40.47 8.37 21.63
CA CYS A 41 39.35 9.33 21.72
C CYS A 41 39.80 10.76 22.04
N TRP A 42 39.15 11.73 21.44
CA TRP A 42 39.48 13.18 21.57
C TRP A 42 38.80 13.84 22.80
N GLY A 43 38.07 13.06 23.61
CA GLY A 43 37.36 13.54 24.82
C GLY A 43 37.83 12.86 26.11
N PRO A 44 37.26 13.20 27.27
CA PRO A 44 37.52 12.50 28.53
C PRO A 44 37.07 11.03 28.42
N ALA A 45 37.98 10.11 28.74
CA ALA A 45 37.70 8.68 28.75
C ALA A 45 36.67 8.35 29.84
N SER A 46 35.57 7.68 29.49
CA SER A 46 34.54 7.31 30.43
C SER A 46 34.04 5.85 30.25
N LEU A 47 33.53 5.28 31.34
CA LEU A 47 32.79 4.02 31.31
C LEU A 47 31.32 4.34 31.52
N VAL A 48 30.48 3.93 30.60
CA VAL A 48 29.04 4.13 30.68
C VAL A 48 28.38 2.81 31.00
N PRO A 49 27.74 2.67 32.18
CA PRO A 49 26.88 1.53 32.47
C PRO A 49 25.63 1.61 31.60
N TYR A 50 25.33 0.57 30.89
CA TYR A 50 24.14 0.57 30.01
C TYR A 50 23.05 -0.40 30.55
N PRO A 51 21.78 0.01 30.49
CA PRO A 51 21.29 1.38 30.45
C PRO A 51 21.69 2.11 31.73
N GLY A 52 22.23 3.27 31.65
CA GLY A 52 22.73 3.98 32.80
C GLY A 52 22.65 5.48 32.66
N THR A 53 22.38 6.13 33.76
CA THR A 53 22.20 7.60 33.81
C THR A 53 23.47 8.39 34.08
N SER A 54 24.56 7.73 34.48
CA SER A 54 25.83 8.37 34.77
C SER A 54 27.03 7.60 34.29
N SER A 55 27.86 8.27 33.51
CA SER A 55 29.18 7.76 33.12
C SER A 55 30.16 7.89 34.30
N ILE A 56 31.10 6.97 34.41
CA ILE A 56 32.25 7.08 35.30
C ILE A 56 33.44 7.57 34.49
N GLU A 57 33.83 8.80 34.68
CA GLU A 57 35.04 9.34 34.04
C GLU A 57 36.30 8.60 34.54
N ILE A 58 37.15 8.15 33.61
CA ILE A 58 38.40 7.45 33.93
C ILE A 58 39.52 8.48 33.97
N PRO A 59 40.09 8.77 35.15
CA PRO A 59 41.26 9.64 35.22
C PRO A 59 42.44 9.07 34.39
N ALA A 60 43.18 9.91 33.65
CA ALA A 60 44.29 9.46 32.79
C ALA A 60 45.30 8.52 33.49
N LYS A 61 45.53 8.71 34.81
CA LYS A 61 46.37 7.85 35.64
C LYS A 61 45.82 6.42 35.80
N ASP A 62 44.53 6.24 35.70
CA ASP A 62 43.81 4.98 35.89
C ASP A 62 43.48 4.27 34.55
N LEU A 63 43.85 4.86 33.44
CA LEU A 63 43.70 4.29 32.08
C LEU A 63 44.80 3.25 31.81
N GLN A 64 44.76 2.15 32.50
CA GLN A 64 45.74 1.06 32.53
C GLN A 64 45.05 -0.30 32.42
N VAL A 65 45.65 -1.22 31.65
CA VAL A 65 45.16 -2.61 31.54
C VAL A 65 45.10 -3.26 32.91
N GLY A 66 43.98 -3.90 33.21
CA GLY A 66 43.67 -4.57 34.50
C GLY A 66 43.17 -3.63 35.60
N LYS A 67 43.08 -2.31 35.37
CA LYS A 67 42.43 -1.42 36.34
C LYS A 67 40.94 -1.77 36.42
N THR A 68 40.42 -1.93 37.63
CA THR A 68 39.06 -2.39 37.89
C THR A 68 38.19 -1.25 38.41
N PHE A 69 37.02 -1.12 37.83
CA PHE A 69 35.97 -0.19 38.25
C PHE A 69 34.76 -0.96 38.71
N THR A 70 34.04 -0.44 39.69
CA THR A 70 32.73 -0.98 40.10
C THR A 70 31.66 -0.08 39.49
N LEU A 71 30.91 -0.69 38.54
CA LEU A 71 29.82 -0.03 37.82
C LEU A 71 28.51 -0.44 38.47
N THR A 72 27.65 0.54 38.72
CA THR A 72 26.28 0.32 39.15
C THR A 72 25.37 1.03 38.16
N GLY A 73 24.42 0.32 37.58
CA GLY A 73 23.43 0.87 36.69
C GLY A 73 22.07 0.29 37.00
N GLU A 74 21.07 0.86 36.41
CA GLU A 74 19.71 0.35 36.42
C GLU A 74 19.41 -0.21 35.04
N TYR A 75 18.64 -1.30 34.97
CA TYR A 75 18.06 -1.68 33.71
C TYR A 75 17.01 -0.64 33.33
N ASP A 76 17.08 -0.17 32.12
CA ASP A 76 16.11 0.80 31.62
C ASP A 76 14.73 0.13 31.63
N GLY A 77 13.98 0.43 32.68
CA GLY A 77 12.67 -0.14 32.91
C GLY A 77 11.58 0.68 32.28
N ILE A 78 10.40 0.11 32.20
CA ILE A 78 9.16 0.80 31.82
C ILE A 78 8.97 2.14 32.54
N ASN A 79 9.63 2.36 33.71
CA ASN A 79 9.59 3.61 34.44
C ASN A 79 10.30 4.78 33.77
N ASN A 80 11.34 4.54 33.00
CA ASN A 80 12.06 5.59 32.26
C ASN A 80 11.49 5.82 30.86
N HIS A 81 10.63 4.90 30.39
CA HIS A 81 9.87 5.11 29.17
C HIS A 81 8.59 5.86 29.49
N PRO A 82 8.21 6.79 28.61
CA PRO A 82 6.93 7.45 28.72
C PRO A 82 5.77 6.52 28.25
N LEU A 83 5.72 5.29 28.73
CA LEU A 83 4.44 4.65 28.92
C LEU A 83 3.67 5.58 29.81
N THR A 84 3.02 6.54 29.16
CA THR A 84 2.35 7.63 29.83
C THR A 84 1.46 7.03 30.91
N TRP A 85 1.30 7.73 32.00
CA TRP A 85 0.35 7.34 33.07
C TRP A 85 -1.00 6.90 32.48
N THR A 86 -1.33 7.39 31.29
CA THR A 86 -2.53 7.06 30.54
C THR A 86 -2.54 5.58 30.08
N ILE A 87 -1.48 5.07 29.45
CA ILE A 87 -1.48 3.66 28.99
C ILE A 87 -1.38 2.70 30.16
N ILE A 88 -0.64 3.07 31.23
CA ILE A 88 -0.60 2.30 32.48
C ILE A 88 -2.00 2.21 33.09
N ALA A 89 -2.74 3.31 33.15
CA ALA A 89 -4.11 3.34 33.65
C ALA A 89 -5.05 2.48 32.78
N GLN A 90 -4.90 2.53 31.46
CA GLN A 90 -5.66 1.69 30.52
C GLN A 90 -5.37 0.20 30.76
N ILE A 91 -4.09 -0.20 30.88
CA ILE A 91 -3.70 -1.58 31.14
C ILE A 91 -4.29 -2.04 32.48
N LYS A 92 -4.20 -1.24 33.52
CA LYS A 92 -4.79 -1.56 34.83
C LYS A 92 -6.31 -1.73 34.79
N LYS A 93 -7.00 -0.89 34.03
CA LYS A 93 -8.46 -0.91 33.92
C LYS A 93 -8.97 -2.01 32.99
N PHE A 94 -8.38 -2.17 31.79
CA PHE A 94 -8.88 -2.98 30.70
C PHE A 94 -8.00 -4.21 30.40
N GLY A 95 -6.75 -4.26 30.90
CA GLY A 95 -5.74 -5.22 30.51
C GLY A 95 -5.09 -4.95 29.16
N VAL A 96 -5.51 -3.87 28.50
CA VAL A 96 -5.02 -3.42 27.20
C VAL A 96 -4.91 -1.91 27.20
N GLY A 97 -3.84 -1.38 26.59
CA GLY A 97 -3.66 0.05 26.35
C GLY A 97 -3.18 0.32 24.93
N ILE A 98 -3.55 1.46 24.37
CA ILE A 98 -3.14 1.89 23.02
C ILE A 98 -2.71 3.36 23.09
N MET A 99 -1.57 3.68 22.45
CA MET A 99 -1.04 5.04 22.35
C MET A 99 -0.40 5.29 20.98
N PRO A 100 -0.30 6.56 20.53
CA PRO A 100 0.49 6.92 19.37
C PRO A 100 1.98 6.61 19.61
N PHE A 101 2.64 6.02 18.62
CA PHE A 101 4.02 5.56 18.74
C PHE A 101 5.02 6.72 18.92
N ASN A 102 4.74 7.89 18.33
CA ASN A 102 5.57 9.09 18.45
C ASN A 102 5.64 9.70 19.86
N LEU A 103 4.79 9.24 20.79
CA LEU A 103 4.90 9.59 22.20
C LEU A 103 5.89 8.69 22.94
N TRP A 104 6.40 7.70 22.28
CA TRP A 104 7.44 6.81 22.78
C TRP A 104 8.75 7.17 22.07
N SER A 105 9.46 8.12 22.60
CA SER A 105 10.81 8.44 22.12
C SER A 105 11.82 7.50 22.82
N PHE A 106 12.20 6.42 22.14
CA PHE A 106 13.51 5.89 22.40
C PHE A 106 14.54 6.86 21.82
N PRO A 107 15.67 7.13 22.48
CA PRO A 107 16.81 7.67 21.79
C PRO A 107 17.14 6.66 20.66
N THR A 108 16.84 7.00 19.44
CA THR A 108 17.29 6.25 18.27
C THR A 108 18.79 6.36 18.25
N PRO A 109 19.55 5.27 18.35
CA PRO A 109 20.95 5.32 17.94
C PRO A 109 20.95 5.72 16.47
N SER A 110 21.76 6.68 16.13
CA SER A 110 22.01 7.11 14.75
C SER A 110 22.72 6.00 13.98
N TYR A 111 21.96 5.02 13.54
CA TYR A 111 22.49 3.90 12.76
C TYR A 111 22.80 4.28 11.30
N THR A 112 22.45 5.48 10.89
CA THR A 112 22.58 5.94 9.51
C THR A 112 23.99 6.29 9.09
N GLU A 113 24.94 6.54 10.00
CA GLU A 113 26.29 6.95 9.62
C GLU A 113 27.29 5.79 9.45
N GLU A 114 27.18 4.69 10.19
CA GLU A 114 28.16 3.59 10.08
C GLU A 114 27.87 2.59 8.95
N PHE A 115 26.63 2.45 8.49
CA PHE A 115 26.25 1.45 7.47
C PHE A 115 25.73 2.05 6.16
N GLY A 116 25.95 3.33 5.92
CA GLY A 116 25.70 3.99 4.64
C GLY A 116 24.35 3.68 4.01
N GLN A 117 23.42 4.59 4.09
CA GLN A 117 22.26 4.73 3.19
C GLN A 117 21.15 3.67 3.20
N TYR A 118 21.10 2.72 4.13
CA TYR A 118 20.02 1.71 4.19
C TYR A 118 19.03 2.05 5.29
N ALA A 119 17.94 2.70 4.91
CA ALA A 119 16.83 2.91 5.84
C ALA A 119 16.04 1.61 6.02
N GLU A 120 15.94 1.16 7.26
CA GLU A 120 15.10 0.03 7.62
C GLU A 120 13.63 0.44 7.56
N GLU A 121 12.75 -0.47 7.12
CA GLU A 121 11.32 -0.24 7.05
C GLU A 121 10.75 0.14 8.44
N GLU A 122 9.84 1.12 8.51
CA GLU A 122 9.41 1.76 9.77
C GLU A 122 8.86 0.76 10.80
N TRP A 123 8.06 -0.23 10.39
CA TRP A 123 7.51 -1.23 11.31
C TRP A 123 8.60 -2.14 11.87
N VAL A 124 9.53 -2.58 11.03
CA VAL A 124 10.67 -3.42 11.44
C VAL A 124 11.60 -2.65 12.35
N GLN A 125 11.86 -1.38 12.07
CA GLN A 125 12.61 -0.48 12.94
C GLN A 125 11.95 -0.38 14.33
N ARG A 126 10.61 -0.20 14.38
CA ARG A 126 9.86 -0.13 15.65
C ARG A 126 9.90 -1.45 16.42
N ILE A 127 9.90 -2.58 15.72
CA ILE A 127 10.09 -3.91 16.35
C ILE A 127 11.47 -4.03 16.93
N ARG A 128 12.49 -3.62 16.21
CA ARG A 128 13.87 -3.61 16.69
C ARG A 128 13.98 -2.73 17.95
N GLU A 129 13.39 -1.54 17.96
CA GLU A 129 13.36 -0.65 19.12
C GLU A 129 12.70 -1.31 20.33
N ILE A 130 11.60 -2.04 20.15
CA ILE A 130 10.96 -2.81 21.24
C ILE A 130 11.83 -3.98 21.68
N SER A 131 12.45 -4.70 20.74
CA SER A 131 13.16 -5.97 20.96
C SER A 131 14.57 -5.80 21.48
N SER A 132 15.23 -4.77 21.04
CA SER A 132 16.65 -4.50 21.30
C SER A 132 16.82 -3.06 21.72
N GLN A 133 16.44 -2.69 22.92
CA GLN A 133 16.96 -1.42 23.40
C GLN A 133 18.47 -1.45 23.32
N SER A 134 18.98 -0.65 22.38
CA SER A 134 20.39 -0.41 22.10
C SER A 134 21.27 -1.65 22.23
N SER A 135 21.25 -2.49 21.30
CA SER A 135 22.42 -3.25 20.96
C SER A 135 23.13 -2.48 19.86
N PHE A 136 24.17 -1.76 20.18
CA PHE A 136 25.18 -1.44 19.19
C PHE A 136 25.68 -2.76 18.61
N TYR A 137 25.33 -3.03 17.39
CA TYR A 137 25.83 -4.14 16.62
C TYR A 137 27.11 -3.70 15.95
N ARG A 138 28.24 -4.15 16.45
CA ARG A 138 29.43 -4.29 15.65
C ARG A 138 29.54 -5.76 15.26
N GLU A 139 29.42 -6.08 14.00
CA GLU A 139 29.66 -7.43 13.46
C GLU A 139 31.13 -7.85 13.59
N ASP A 140 32.02 -6.90 13.85
CA ASP A 140 33.46 -7.08 14.04
C ASP A 140 33.90 -7.43 15.46
N VAL A 141 32.96 -7.52 16.42
CA VAL A 141 33.25 -7.91 17.79
C VAL A 141 33.18 -9.43 17.95
N ASP A 142 34.23 -10.01 18.55
CA ASP A 142 34.34 -11.44 18.87
C ASP A 142 32.99 -12.00 19.37
N PRO A 143 32.42 -13.03 18.73
CA PRO A 143 31.16 -13.68 19.15
C PRO A 143 31.12 -14.12 20.60
N LYS A 144 32.26 -14.24 21.24
CA LYS A 144 32.40 -14.56 22.68
C LYS A 144 32.08 -13.37 23.59
N LEU A 145 32.08 -12.16 23.06
CA LEU A 145 31.70 -10.92 23.75
C LEU A 145 30.23 -10.60 23.63
N TYR A 146 29.44 -11.44 22.95
CA TYR A 146 27.99 -11.30 22.86
C TYR A 146 27.35 -11.41 24.24
N VAL A 147 27.26 -10.31 24.93
CA VAL A 147 26.42 -10.21 26.11
C VAL A 147 24.97 -10.15 25.62
N LYS A 148 24.25 -11.28 25.69
CA LYS A 148 22.80 -11.28 25.45
C LYS A 148 22.16 -10.29 26.41
N ARG A 149 21.60 -9.21 25.87
CA ARG A 149 20.76 -8.30 26.61
C ARG A 149 19.33 -8.66 26.37
N TYR A 150 18.53 -8.56 27.39
CA TYR A 150 17.11 -8.73 27.30
C TYR A 150 16.45 -7.41 27.64
N PRO A 151 15.84 -6.72 26.68
CA PRO A 151 15.07 -5.53 26.95
C PRO A 151 13.84 -5.89 27.78
N PHE A 152 13.31 -4.90 28.47
CA PHE A 152 12.14 -5.03 29.35
C PHE A 152 10.88 -5.38 28.61
N ASN A 153 10.82 -5.04 27.33
CA ASN A 153 9.62 -5.11 26.54
C ASN A 153 9.53 -6.50 25.90
N THR A 154 8.49 -7.21 26.23
CA THR A 154 8.18 -8.50 25.66
C THR A 154 7.36 -8.33 24.41
N LEU A 155 7.72 -9.09 23.36
CA LEU A 155 7.12 -8.95 22.06
C LEU A 155 5.72 -9.54 21.99
N PHE A 156 4.83 -8.80 21.34
CA PHE A 156 3.51 -9.23 20.94
C PHE A 156 3.41 -9.29 19.43
N VAL A 157 3.53 -10.47 18.82
CA VAL A 157 3.38 -10.63 17.36
C VAL A 157 1.91 -10.52 17.01
N THR A 158 1.53 -9.38 16.42
CA THR A 158 0.16 -9.08 16.05
C THR A 158 -0.18 -9.58 14.64
N ASN A 159 -1.47 -9.71 14.36
CA ASN A 159 -1.97 -9.91 13.00
C ASN A 159 -1.54 -8.76 12.07
N ASP A 160 -1.54 -7.53 12.59
CA ASP A 160 -1.13 -6.32 11.88
C ASP A 160 0.28 -6.43 11.34
N LEU A 161 1.23 -6.85 12.17
CA LEU A 161 2.61 -7.07 11.71
C LEU A 161 2.69 -8.09 10.59
N LEU A 162 2.07 -9.25 10.79
CA LEU A 162 2.17 -10.34 9.81
C LEU A 162 1.60 -9.93 8.45
N LEU A 163 0.51 -9.16 8.46
CA LEU A 163 -0.10 -8.59 7.27
C LEU A 163 0.80 -7.54 6.62
N HIS A 164 1.36 -6.63 7.41
CA HIS A 164 2.25 -5.59 6.91
C HIS A 164 3.52 -6.16 6.29
N VAL A 165 4.17 -7.13 6.94
CA VAL A 165 5.35 -7.81 6.37
C VAL A 165 5.00 -8.51 5.05
N PHE A 166 3.85 -9.18 4.98
CA PHE A 166 3.37 -9.78 3.74
C PHE A 166 3.20 -8.72 2.64
N HIS A 167 2.56 -7.58 2.94
CA HIS A 167 2.43 -6.43 2.04
C HIS A 167 3.80 -5.97 1.53
N LYS A 168 4.79 -5.78 2.41
CA LYS A 168 6.12 -5.28 2.02
C LYS A 168 6.83 -6.24 1.06
N ILE A 169 6.81 -7.54 1.35
CA ILE A 169 7.37 -8.57 0.47
C ILE A 169 6.66 -8.51 -0.89
N PHE A 170 5.32 -8.51 -0.88
CA PHE A 170 4.51 -8.46 -2.09
C PHE A 170 4.78 -7.21 -2.93
N SER A 171 4.77 -6.03 -2.31
CA SER A 171 5.01 -4.74 -2.97
C SER A 171 6.41 -4.68 -3.61
N ASN A 172 7.44 -5.17 -2.92
CA ASN A 172 8.81 -5.20 -3.44
C ASN A 172 8.95 -6.14 -4.65
N GLU A 173 8.38 -7.33 -4.60
CA GLU A 173 8.41 -8.27 -5.72
C GLU A 173 7.57 -7.78 -6.90
N LEU A 174 6.45 -7.11 -6.64
CA LEU A 174 5.61 -6.51 -7.68
C LEU A 174 6.35 -5.38 -8.40
N LYS A 175 6.98 -4.46 -7.67
CA LYS A 175 7.85 -3.41 -8.23
C LYS A 175 8.91 -4.00 -9.15
N TYR A 176 9.61 -5.03 -8.68
CA TYR A 176 10.63 -5.73 -9.48
C TYR A 176 10.08 -6.32 -10.77
N PHE A 177 8.95 -7.03 -10.70
CA PHE A 177 8.27 -7.59 -11.87
C PHE A 177 7.85 -6.50 -12.88
N GLU A 178 7.30 -5.40 -12.39
CA GLU A 178 6.82 -4.30 -13.23
C GLU A 178 7.96 -3.58 -13.95
N GLU A 179 9.08 -3.34 -13.29
CA GLU A 179 10.25 -2.70 -13.90
C GLU A 179 10.99 -3.62 -14.88
N SER A 180 11.23 -4.87 -14.48
CA SER A 180 12.11 -5.79 -15.21
C SER A 180 11.41 -6.51 -16.37
N SER A 181 10.11 -6.80 -16.24
CA SER A 181 9.36 -7.64 -17.18
C SER A 181 8.20 -6.90 -17.84
N ALA A 182 7.25 -6.37 -17.07
CA ALA A 182 6.03 -5.80 -17.61
C ALA A 182 6.29 -4.54 -18.44
N ARG A 183 7.10 -3.62 -17.92
CA ARG A 183 7.49 -2.39 -18.62
C ARG A 183 8.25 -2.71 -19.92
N VAL A 184 9.20 -3.65 -19.87
CA VAL A 184 9.98 -4.05 -21.04
C VAL A 184 9.07 -4.65 -22.12
N THR A 185 8.10 -5.47 -21.73
CA THR A 185 7.10 -6.04 -22.63
C THR A 185 6.27 -4.96 -23.31
N LEU A 186 5.77 -3.98 -22.54
CA LEU A 186 4.98 -2.87 -23.08
C LEU A 186 5.83 -1.91 -23.93
N SER A 187 7.08 -1.64 -23.58
CA SER A 187 8.02 -0.84 -24.36
C SER A 187 8.23 -1.43 -25.75
N ASN A 188 8.59 -2.71 -25.81
CA ASN A 188 8.82 -3.44 -27.07
C ASN A 188 7.54 -3.51 -27.93
N LEU A 189 6.40 -3.75 -27.31
CA LEU A 189 5.11 -3.77 -28.00
C LEU A 189 4.79 -2.40 -28.59
N SER A 190 4.90 -1.33 -27.79
CA SER A 190 4.54 0.02 -28.19
C SER A 190 5.36 0.53 -29.36
N GLU A 191 6.66 0.27 -29.34
CA GLU A 191 7.56 0.57 -30.46
C GLU A 191 7.16 -0.16 -31.74
N LYS A 192 7.01 -1.49 -31.65
CA LYS A 192 6.67 -2.32 -32.82
C LYS A 192 5.30 -1.98 -33.38
N ALA A 193 4.29 -1.76 -32.51
CA ALA A 193 2.94 -1.39 -32.93
C ALA A 193 2.92 0.01 -33.58
N PHE A 194 3.60 1.00 -33.01
CA PHE A 194 3.74 2.32 -33.63
C PHE A 194 4.34 2.21 -35.04
N LYS A 195 5.49 1.54 -35.19
CA LYS A 195 6.15 1.36 -36.49
C LYS A 195 5.27 0.64 -37.49
N HIS A 196 4.54 -0.38 -37.04
CA HIS A 196 3.64 -1.19 -37.87
C HIS A 196 2.47 -0.34 -38.41
N PHE A 197 1.75 0.38 -37.55
CA PHE A 197 0.63 1.23 -37.98
C PHE A 197 1.08 2.45 -38.77
N LEU A 198 2.27 3.00 -38.50
CA LEU A 198 2.88 4.03 -39.35
C LEU A 198 3.16 3.50 -40.77
N ALA A 199 3.64 2.28 -40.90
CA ALA A 199 3.84 1.65 -42.22
C ALA A 199 2.50 1.44 -42.94
N LEU A 200 1.48 0.93 -42.24
CA LEU A 200 0.13 0.75 -42.79
C LEU A 200 -0.48 2.07 -43.22
N SER A 201 -0.34 3.16 -42.47
CA SER A 201 -0.84 4.48 -42.85
C SER A 201 -0.20 5.00 -44.14
N LYS A 202 1.03 4.61 -44.44
CA LYS A 202 1.72 4.95 -45.70
C LYS A 202 1.31 4.10 -46.88
N SER A 203 1.08 2.78 -46.64
CA SER A 203 0.72 1.82 -47.70
C SER A 203 -0.77 1.85 -48.11
N THR A 204 -1.68 2.26 -47.21
CA THR A 204 -3.13 2.29 -47.43
C THR A 204 -3.65 3.63 -47.98
N LYS A 205 -2.80 4.53 -48.46
CA LYS A 205 -3.18 5.88 -48.93
C LYS A 205 -4.30 5.94 -49.95
N GLN A 206 -4.46 4.89 -50.78
CA GLN A 206 -5.52 4.81 -51.74
C GLN A 206 -6.90 4.46 -51.17
N ASP A 207 -6.92 3.70 -50.05
CA ASP A 207 -8.15 3.41 -49.31
C ASP A 207 -8.28 4.38 -48.12
N LYS A 208 -9.13 5.40 -48.32
CA LYS A 208 -9.33 6.48 -47.31
C LYS A 208 -9.77 5.92 -45.95
N ASN A 209 -10.60 4.89 -45.91
CA ASN A 209 -11.12 4.33 -44.68
C ASN A 209 -10.03 3.57 -43.93
N LEU A 210 -9.31 2.67 -44.62
CA LEU A 210 -8.20 1.94 -43.97
C LEU A 210 -7.04 2.88 -43.59
N ASN A 211 -6.76 3.87 -44.43
CA ASN A 211 -5.75 4.88 -44.16
C ASN A 211 -6.07 5.70 -42.89
N GLU A 212 -7.33 6.09 -42.72
CA GLU A 212 -7.77 6.85 -41.55
C GLU A 212 -7.65 6.00 -40.26
N LYS A 213 -8.05 4.71 -40.30
CA LYS A 213 -7.88 3.79 -39.19
C LYS A 213 -6.39 3.61 -38.80
N ALA A 214 -5.54 3.33 -39.81
CA ALA A 214 -4.10 3.17 -39.60
C ALA A 214 -3.44 4.45 -39.07
N SER A 215 -3.87 5.63 -39.57
CA SER A 215 -3.36 6.94 -39.14
C SER A 215 -3.73 7.26 -37.70
N PHE A 216 -4.97 6.97 -37.30
CA PHE A 216 -5.39 7.13 -35.89
C PHE A 216 -4.65 6.17 -34.98
N LEU A 217 -4.50 4.89 -35.35
CA LEU A 217 -3.76 3.90 -34.57
C LEU A 217 -2.27 4.26 -34.45
N THR A 218 -1.69 4.91 -35.46
CA THR A 218 -0.32 5.47 -35.33
C THR A 218 -0.27 6.52 -34.21
N ALA A 219 -1.26 7.41 -34.12
CA ALA A 219 -1.34 8.40 -33.04
C ALA A 219 -1.61 7.76 -31.68
N TYR A 220 -2.48 6.75 -31.61
CA TYR A 220 -2.77 6.01 -30.39
C TYR A 220 -1.51 5.36 -29.80
N TRP A 221 -0.71 4.66 -30.63
CA TRP A 221 0.52 3.99 -30.19
C TRP A 221 1.70 4.95 -29.98
N ALA A 222 1.61 6.21 -30.45
CA ALA A 222 2.65 7.21 -30.21
C ALA A 222 2.78 7.59 -28.73
N ILE A 223 1.67 7.57 -27.97
CA ILE A 223 1.68 7.89 -26.53
C ILE A 223 2.49 6.86 -25.72
N PRO A 224 2.12 5.56 -25.69
CA PRO A 224 2.88 4.60 -24.91
C PRO A 224 4.30 4.40 -25.43
N TYR A 225 4.53 4.51 -26.75
CA TYR A 225 5.89 4.46 -27.29
C TYR A 225 6.75 5.64 -26.81
N ALA A 226 6.21 6.82 -26.68
CA ALA A 226 6.94 7.97 -26.14
C ALA A 226 7.18 7.87 -24.63
N LEU A 227 6.23 7.34 -23.88
CA LEU A 227 6.31 7.15 -22.41
C LEU A 227 7.25 6.01 -21.99
N LEU A 228 7.47 5.02 -22.86
CA LEU A 228 8.24 3.80 -22.55
C LEU A 228 9.55 3.74 -23.38
N PRO A 229 10.60 4.50 -23.00
CA PRO A 229 11.91 4.33 -23.61
C PRO A 229 12.44 2.92 -23.32
N SER A 230 13.29 2.40 -24.23
CA SER A 230 13.94 1.10 -24.05
C SER A 230 14.97 1.14 -22.89
N ASN A 231 15.34 -0.03 -22.39
CA ASN A 231 16.39 -0.13 -21.37
C ASN A 231 17.72 0.49 -21.85
N ASP A 232 18.09 0.33 -23.13
CA ASP A 232 19.32 0.88 -23.67
C ASP A 232 19.26 2.41 -23.75
N GLU A 233 18.13 3.00 -24.12
CA GLU A 233 17.92 4.45 -24.10
C GLU A 233 18.05 5.01 -22.68
N LEU A 234 17.45 4.36 -21.70
CA LEU A 234 17.51 4.80 -20.30
C LEU A 234 18.92 4.62 -19.73
N LYS A 235 19.57 3.47 -19.97
CA LYS A 235 20.95 3.23 -19.55
C LYS A 235 21.89 4.30 -20.12
N SER A 236 21.79 4.60 -21.41
CA SER A 236 22.57 5.67 -22.03
C SER A 236 22.31 7.05 -21.42
N LEU A 237 21.09 7.29 -20.96
CA LEU A 237 20.75 8.56 -20.29
C LEU A 237 21.38 8.66 -18.91
N PHE A 238 21.35 7.58 -18.11
CA PHE A 238 22.01 7.53 -16.80
C PHE A 238 23.54 7.64 -16.91
N GLU A 239 24.17 6.95 -17.87
CA GLU A 239 25.62 7.03 -18.12
C GLU A 239 26.04 8.46 -18.45
N LYS A 240 25.34 9.16 -19.34
CA LYS A 240 25.62 10.56 -19.68
C LYS A 240 25.41 11.53 -18.50
N ARG A 241 24.46 11.22 -17.61
CA ARG A 241 24.24 12.02 -16.40
C ARG A 241 25.42 11.86 -15.44
N GLN A 242 25.89 10.65 -15.21
CA GLN A 242 27.07 10.40 -14.38
C GLN A 242 28.32 11.10 -14.93
N GLU A 243 28.58 11.01 -16.24
CA GLU A 243 29.67 11.74 -16.89
C GLU A 243 29.58 13.25 -16.66
N GLY A 244 28.36 13.82 -16.71
CA GLY A 244 28.11 15.25 -16.46
C GLY A 244 28.35 15.67 -15.00
N LEU A 245 28.10 14.80 -14.05
CA LEU A 245 28.33 15.04 -12.62
C LEU A 245 29.83 15.04 -12.27
N TYR A 246 30.63 14.16 -12.87
CA TYR A 246 32.09 14.08 -12.63
C TYR A 246 32.89 15.19 -13.33
N THR A 247 32.30 15.91 -14.29
CA THR A 247 32.97 17.03 -15.00
C THR A 247 32.71 18.40 -14.40
N SER A 248 31.75 18.52 -13.45
CA SER A 248 31.55 19.77 -12.73
C SER A 248 32.45 19.84 -11.51
N GLU A 249 33.31 20.91 -11.41
CA GLU A 249 34.16 21.23 -10.25
C GLU A 249 33.34 21.61 -8.98
N SER A 250 32.13 21.15 -8.84
CA SER A 250 31.31 21.37 -7.66
C SER A 250 31.63 20.28 -6.61
N THR A 251 32.38 20.67 -5.60
CA THR A 251 32.68 19.89 -4.38
C THR A 251 31.45 19.78 -3.43
N VAL A 252 30.27 19.60 -3.97
CA VAL A 252 29.07 19.28 -3.17
C VAL A 252 28.86 17.79 -3.30
N GLU A 253 29.41 17.04 -2.37
CA GLU A 253 29.02 15.67 -2.09
C GLU A 253 27.59 15.69 -1.54
N ASP A 254 26.59 15.80 -2.43
CA ASP A 254 25.20 15.58 -2.09
C ASP A 254 24.84 14.15 -2.50
N PRO A 255 24.77 13.21 -1.55
CA PRO A 255 24.46 11.80 -1.84
C PRO A 255 23.06 11.62 -2.46
N GLU A 256 22.17 12.61 -2.35
CA GLU A 256 20.81 12.59 -2.92
C GLU A 256 20.81 12.73 -4.46
N LEU A 257 21.92 13.14 -5.06
CA LEU A 257 22.05 13.29 -6.52
C LEU A 257 22.59 12.05 -7.23
N GLU A 258 23.06 11.05 -6.50
CA GLU A 258 23.53 9.78 -7.09
C GLU A 258 22.35 8.84 -7.40
N GLY A 259 21.75 8.96 -8.58
CA GLY A 259 20.97 7.84 -9.12
C GLY A 259 19.65 8.21 -9.77
N GLU A 260 18.71 8.90 -9.13
CA GLU A 260 17.37 9.18 -9.67
C GLU A 260 17.33 10.42 -10.57
N MET A 261 16.55 10.30 -11.66
CA MET A 261 16.18 11.44 -12.50
C MET A 261 15.09 12.25 -11.80
N THR A 262 15.27 13.55 -11.66
CA THR A 262 14.19 14.40 -11.17
C THR A 262 12.99 14.39 -12.12
N ASP A 263 11.78 14.65 -11.62
CA ASP A 263 10.57 14.69 -12.45
C ASP A 263 10.68 15.70 -13.61
N ASN A 264 11.42 16.80 -13.41
CA ASN A 264 11.67 17.79 -14.45
C ASN A 264 12.62 17.27 -15.54
N GLU A 265 13.66 16.54 -15.19
CA GLU A 265 14.58 15.92 -16.14
C GLU A 265 13.87 14.84 -16.95
N LEU A 266 13.10 13.96 -16.28
CA LEU A 266 12.28 12.94 -16.93
C LEU A 266 11.27 13.58 -17.90
N LYS A 267 10.56 14.59 -17.47
CA LYS A 267 9.58 15.32 -18.28
C LYS A 267 10.24 15.96 -19.50
N LYS A 268 11.39 16.59 -19.32
CA LYS A 268 12.16 17.20 -20.41
C LYS A 268 12.63 16.15 -21.43
N TYR A 269 13.20 15.04 -20.96
CA TYR A 269 13.68 13.95 -21.83
C TYR A 269 12.54 13.36 -22.64
N LEU A 270 11.45 12.97 -21.97
CA LEU A 270 10.29 12.36 -22.63
C LEU A 270 9.58 13.35 -23.55
N GLY A 271 9.59 14.64 -23.25
CA GLY A 271 9.06 15.69 -24.12
C GLY A 271 9.82 15.79 -25.46
N VAL A 272 11.15 15.73 -25.42
CA VAL A 272 11.99 15.70 -26.63
C VAL A 272 11.75 14.42 -27.43
N ARG A 273 11.68 13.27 -26.76
CA ARG A 273 11.36 11.97 -27.38
C ARG A 273 9.98 11.99 -28.04
N PHE A 274 8.98 12.46 -27.31
CA PHE A 274 7.61 12.60 -27.81
C PHE A 274 7.54 13.47 -29.08
N GLU A 275 8.17 14.64 -29.11
CA GLU A 275 8.15 15.52 -30.29
C GLU A 275 8.81 14.87 -31.52
N SER A 276 9.84 14.07 -31.32
CA SER A 276 10.48 13.29 -32.40
C SER A 276 9.51 12.24 -32.97
N ILE A 277 8.72 11.58 -32.13
CA ILE A 277 7.72 10.59 -32.51
C ILE A 277 6.49 11.28 -33.13
N ALA A 278 5.99 12.34 -32.53
CA ALA A 278 4.82 13.08 -32.97
C ALA A 278 4.96 13.65 -34.40
N LYS A 279 6.16 14.08 -34.78
CA LYS A 279 6.47 14.55 -36.15
C LYS A 279 6.29 13.44 -37.21
N GLN A 280 6.36 12.17 -36.84
CA GLN A 280 6.17 11.04 -37.75
C GLN A 280 4.69 10.67 -37.94
N VAL A 281 3.83 11.05 -36.98
CA VAL A 281 2.39 10.79 -37.01
C VAL A 281 1.75 11.61 -38.16
N PRO A 282 0.74 11.08 -38.84
CA PRO A 282 0.02 11.85 -39.89
C PRO A 282 -0.48 13.21 -39.39
N ALA A 283 -0.26 14.27 -40.19
CA ALA A 283 -0.45 15.66 -39.82
C ALA A 283 -1.83 15.95 -39.20
N LYS A 284 -2.89 15.28 -39.70
CA LYS A 284 -4.27 15.40 -39.17
C LYS A 284 -4.36 15.20 -37.63
N TYR A 285 -3.54 14.34 -37.04
CA TYR A 285 -3.61 13.97 -35.61
C TYR A 285 -2.55 14.64 -34.75
N GLN A 286 -1.54 15.30 -35.30
CA GLN A 286 -0.42 15.85 -34.55
C GLN A 286 -0.83 16.88 -33.49
N SER A 287 -1.80 17.76 -33.79
CA SER A 287 -2.28 18.78 -32.84
C SER A 287 -3.01 18.12 -31.66
N ALA A 288 -3.97 17.25 -31.98
CA ALA A 288 -4.72 16.53 -30.93
C ALA A 288 -3.80 15.63 -30.07
N LEU A 289 -2.83 14.97 -30.69
CA LEU A 289 -1.83 14.14 -29.98
C LEU A 289 -1.01 14.98 -28.98
N ARG A 290 -0.56 16.18 -29.35
CA ARG A 290 0.16 17.09 -28.46
C ARG A 290 -0.72 17.57 -27.31
N GLN A 291 -1.98 17.86 -27.58
CA GLN A 291 -2.92 18.23 -26.52
C GLN A 291 -3.18 17.07 -25.56
N THR A 292 -3.40 15.85 -26.06
CA THR A 292 -3.55 14.65 -25.23
C THR A 292 -2.29 14.40 -24.35
N TRP A 293 -1.09 14.53 -24.95
CA TRP A 293 0.16 14.45 -24.21
C TRP A 293 0.24 15.46 -23.06
N LEU A 294 -0.17 16.71 -23.32
CA LEU A 294 -0.17 17.78 -22.33
C LEU A 294 -1.14 17.48 -21.17
N GLU A 295 -2.34 16.98 -21.47
CA GLU A 295 -3.33 16.62 -20.45
C GLU A 295 -2.87 15.44 -19.58
N ILE A 296 -2.20 14.43 -20.18
CA ILE A 296 -1.58 13.31 -19.43
C ILE A 296 -0.54 13.82 -18.43
N TRP A 297 0.33 14.76 -18.85
CA TRP A 297 1.36 15.30 -17.98
C TRP A 297 0.86 16.27 -16.93
N LYS A 298 -0.20 17.02 -17.19
CA LYS A 298 -0.83 17.88 -16.20
C LYS A 298 -1.55 17.07 -15.13
N ALA A 299 -2.24 16.00 -15.55
CA ALA A 299 -3.03 15.13 -14.68
C ALA A 299 -4.01 15.89 -13.76
N GLU A 300 -4.62 16.98 -14.27
CA GLU A 300 -5.49 17.90 -13.51
C GLU A 300 -6.94 17.84 -13.97
N SER A 301 -7.17 17.66 -15.27
CA SER A 301 -8.51 17.69 -15.86
C SER A 301 -9.29 16.43 -15.50
N TYR A 302 -10.33 16.60 -14.73
CA TYR A 302 -11.22 15.53 -14.31
C TYR A 302 -12.30 15.19 -15.35
N ASP A 303 -12.76 16.16 -16.11
CA ASP A 303 -13.91 16.05 -17.02
C ASP A 303 -13.64 16.60 -18.42
N GLY A 304 -12.41 16.54 -18.90
CA GLY A 304 -12.02 16.96 -20.23
C GLY A 304 -12.51 16.02 -21.34
N LEU A 305 -12.88 16.55 -22.50
CA LEU A 305 -13.04 15.72 -23.70
C LEU A 305 -11.67 15.22 -24.15
N ASP A 306 -11.56 13.94 -24.53
CA ASP A 306 -10.32 13.38 -25.04
C ASP A 306 -9.96 14.00 -26.40
N PRO A 307 -8.84 14.72 -26.52
CA PRO A 307 -8.52 15.44 -27.76
C PRO A 307 -8.25 14.49 -28.94
N LEU A 308 -7.67 13.31 -28.71
CA LEU A 308 -7.35 12.37 -29.79
C LEU A 308 -8.62 11.66 -30.30
N LEU A 309 -9.48 11.19 -29.40
CA LEU A 309 -10.80 10.63 -29.78
C LEU A 309 -11.68 11.66 -30.44
N LEU A 310 -11.68 12.90 -29.95
CA LEU A 310 -12.42 14.00 -30.53
C LEU A 310 -11.97 14.31 -31.97
N ALA A 311 -10.66 14.25 -32.25
CA ALA A 311 -10.12 14.41 -33.58
C ALA A 311 -10.49 13.28 -34.53
N TYR A 312 -10.71 12.07 -33.98
CA TYR A 312 -11.05 10.88 -34.78
C TYR A 312 -12.55 10.72 -35.00
N SER A 313 -13.37 10.81 -33.94
CA SER A 313 -14.83 10.65 -34.00
C SER A 313 -15.55 11.83 -33.30
N PRO A 314 -15.49 13.05 -33.89
CA PRO A 314 -15.97 14.28 -33.24
C PRO A 314 -17.49 14.24 -32.95
N THR A 315 -18.29 13.71 -33.86
CA THR A 315 -19.76 13.68 -33.71
C THR A 315 -20.16 12.84 -32.50
N PHE A 316 -19.59 11.65 -32.35
CA PHE A 316 -19.91 10.77 -31.25
C PHE A 316 -19.46 11.34 -29.89
N ILE A 317 -18.19 11.76 -29.80
CA ILE A 317 -17.61 12.29 -28.55
C ILE A 317 -18.34 13.55 -28.09
N GLN A 318 -18.68 14.48 -29.00
CA GLN A 318 -19.39 15.71 -28.64
C GLN A 318 -20.86 15.47 -28.30
N GLN A 319 -21.58 14.67 -29.07
CA GLN A 319 -23.00 14.39 -28.81
C GLN A 319 -23.23 13.60 -27.54
N LYS A 320 -22.33 12.67 -27.23
CA LYS A 320 -22.44 11.84 -26.03
C LYS A 320 -21.71 12.43 -24.83
N GLN A 321 -21.01 13.54 -24.98
CA GLN A 321 -20.24 14.20 -23.91
C GLN A 321 -19.35 13.21 -23.15
N ILE A 322 -18.63 12.35 -23.91
CA ILE A 322 -17.74 11.34 -23.33
C ILE A 322 -16.47 12.03 -22.84
N LYS A 323 -16.27 12.00 -21.55
CA LYS A 323 -15.17 12.68 -20.86
C LYS A 323 -14.12 11.70 -20.38
N GLN A 324 -12.88 12.16 -20.28
CA GLN A 324 -11.74 11.44 -19.74
C GLN A 324 -11.30 12.08 -18.43
N ASP A 325 -11.16 11.29 -17.39
CA ASP A 325 -10.54 11.71 -16.15
C ASP A 325 -9.01 11.62 -16.27
N PHE A 326 -8.37 12.73 -16.65
CA PHE A 326 -6.91 12.81 -16.78
C PHE A 326 -6.19 12.80 -15.43
N THR A 327 -6.87 13.03 -14.29
CA THR A 327 -6.24 12.92 -12.96
C THR A 327 -5.75 11.49 -12.67
N GLN A 328 -6.28 10.50 -13.39
CA GLN A 328 -5.88 9.10 -13.29
C GLN A 328 -4.46 8.84 -13.82
N PHE A 329 -3.90 9.74 -14.64
CA PHE A 329 -2.56 9.59 -15.18
C PHE A 329 -1.44 10.03 -14.22
N LYS A 330 -1.77 10.70 -13.10
CA LYS A 330 -0.78 11.02 -12.08
C LYS A 330 -0.22 9.72 -11.48
N PRO A 331 1.08 9.44 -11.60
CA PRO A 331 1.71 8.29 -10.93
C PRO A 331 1.52 8.37 -9.42
N ARG A 332 1.20 7.24 -8.78
CA ARG A 332 0.83 7.14 -7.36
C ARG A 332 1.24 5.77 -6.83
N SER A 333 1.11 5.49 -5.52
CA SER A 333 1.56 4.27 -4.90
C SER A 333 3.05 4.06 -5.15
N HIS A 334 3.54 2.86 -5.12
CA HIS A 334 4.93 2.53 -5.43
C HIS A 334 5.43 2.99 -6.82
N TYR A 335 4.52 3.44 -7.71
CA TYR A 335 4.91 3.98 -9.03
C TYR A 335 5.63 5.32 -8.98
N THR A 336 5.71 5.97 -7.81
CA THR A 336 6.52 7.19 -7.65
C THR A 336 7.95 6.93 -7.25
N THR A 337 8.28 5.71 -6.89
CA THR A 337 9.60 5.35 -6.35
C THR A 337 10.70 5.32 -7.41
N SER A 338 10.37 5.15 -8.68
CA SER A 338 11.36 5.23 -9.76
C SER A 338 10.82 5.86 -11.04
N SER A 339 11.72 6.43 -11.85
CA SER A 339 11.40 6.98 -13.17
C SER A 339 10.81 5.90 -14.11
N PHE A 340 11.24 4.65 -13.96
CA PHE A 340 10.74 3.51 -14.73
C PHE A 340 9.28 3.21 -14.38
N LEU A 341 8.96 3.15 -13.09
CA LEU A 341 7.60 2.89 -12.63
C LEU A 341 6.65 4.04 -12.98
N LYS A 342 7.10 5.31 -12.89
CA LYS A 342 6.31 6.48 -13.32
C LYS A 342 5.89 6.36 -14.79
N THR A 343 6.83 6.05 -15.67
CA THR A 343 6.56 5.92 -17.10
C THR A 343 5.69 4.71 -17.43
N TYR A 344 5.92 3.59 -16.76
CA TYR A 344 5.11 2.38 -16.88
C TYR A 344 3.66 2.64 -16.44
N PHE A 345 3.45 3.33 -15.33
CA PHE A 345 2.12 3.70 -14.84
C PHE A 345 1.34 4.52 -15.87
N MET A 346 1.92 5.61 -16.38
CA MET A 346 1.25 6.49 -17.34
C MET A 346 0.92 5.76 -18.65
N ALA A 347 1.85 4.96 -19.16
CA ALA A 347 1.62 4.21 -20.39
C ALA A 347 0.57 3.11 -20.22
N SER A 348 0.60 2.41 -19.09
CA SER A 348 -0.41 1.40 -18.76
C SER A 348 -1.79 2.02 -18.58
N LYS A 349 -1.90 3.16 -17.87
CA LYS A 349 -3.18 3.90 -17.75
C LYS A 349 -3.70 4.35 -19.11
N TRP A 350 -2.83 4.73 -20.06
CA TRP A 350 -3.27 5.01 -21.44
C TRP A 350 -3.91 3.77 -22.08
N LEU A 351 -3.21 2.64 -22.06
CA LEU A 351 -3.71 1.39 -22.66
C LEU A 351 -4.94 0.82 -21.94
N MET A 352 -5.16 1.16 -20.67
CA MET A 352 -6.32 0.73 -19.87
C MET A 352 -7.53 1.65 -20.05
N ARG A 353 -7.32 2.91 -20.38
CA ARG A 353 -8.39 3.92 -20.34
C ARG A 353 -8.79 4.46 -21.71
N GLU A 354 -7.91 4.39 -22.70
CA GLU A 354 -8.25 4.79 -24.05
C GLU A 354 -9.13 3.73 -24.70
N LYS A 355 -10.44 4.02 -24.78
CA LYS A 355 -11.49 3.05 -25.13
C LYS A 355 -12.04 3.24 -26.54
N PHE A 356 -12.16 2.13 -27.26
CA PHE A 356 -12.85 2.07 -28.56
C PHE A 356 -14.31 1.70 -28.33
N TYR A 357 -15.18 2.69 -28.28
CA TYR A 357 -16.61 2.50 -27.96
C TYR A 357 -17.35 1.78 -29.07
N PHE A 358 -18.18 0.79 -28.72
CA PHE A 358 -18.94 -0.02 -29.69
C PHE A 358 -20.16 0.71 -30.25
N TRP A 359 -20.65 1.74 -29.59
CA TRP A 359 -21.73 2.60 -30.06
C TRP A 359 -21.29 3.62 -31.13
N ASP A 360 -20.01 3.69 -31.42
CA ASP A 360 -19.45 4.38 -32.60
C ASP A 360 -18.90 3.32 -33.54
N GLN A 361 -19.58 3.15 -34.69
CA GLN A 361 -19.19 2.17 -35.71
C GLN A 361 -17.73 2.33 -36.14
N LYS A 362 -17.27 3.58 -36.28
CA LYS A 362 -15.90 3.89 -36.70
C LYS A 362 -14.86 3.43 -35.67
N LEU A 363 -15.10 3.68 -34.36
CA LEU A 363 -14.23 3.22 -33.29
C LEU A 363 -14.28 1.69 -33.14
N ALA A 364 -15.48 1.09 -33.23
CA ALA A 364 -15.65 -0.36 -33.17
C ALA A 364 -14.89 -1.07 -34.32
N GLU A 365 -15.08 -0.63 -35.56
CA GLU A 365 -14.34 -1.18 -36.71
C GLU A 365 -12.82 -0.97 -36.60
N THR A 366 -12.39 0.15 -35.95
CA THR A 366 -10.96 0.43 -35.75
C THR A 366 -10.34 -0.49 -34.74
N SER A 367 -11.08 -0.90 -33.68
CA SER A 367 -10.61 -1.92 -32.75
C SER A 367 -10.40 -3.26 -33.42
N LEU A 368 -11.36 -3.69 -34.28
CA LEU A 368 -11.22 -4.91 -35.07
C LEU A 368 -10.05 -4.82 -36.08
N TYR A 369 -9.89 -3.65 -36.74
CA TYR A 369 -8.78 -3.41 -37.66
C TYR A 369 -7.43 -3.53 -36.92
N MET A 370 -7.32 -2.95 -35.71
CA MET A 370 -6.12 -3.06 -34.88
C MET A 370 -5.77 -4.52 -34.60
N ILE A 371 -6.71 -5.29 -34.04
CA ILE A 371 -6.45 -6.68 -33.64
C ILE A 371 -6.18 -7.58 -34.83
N LYS A 372 -6.90 -7.39 -35.95
CA LYS A 372 -6.67 -8.14 -37.16
C LYS A 372 -5.27 -7.92 -37.76
N ASN A 373 -4.72 -6.72 -37.66
CA ASN A 373 -3.42 -6.40 -38.24
C ASN A 373 -2.25 -6.59 -37.24
N MET A 374 -2.49 -6.90 -35.98
CA MET A 374 -1.45 -7.27 -35.03
C MET A 374 -1.18 -8.80 -35.16
N ASN A 375 0.04 -9.15 -35.53
CA ASN A 375 0.46 -10.56 -35.67
C ASN A 375 0.73 -11.22 -34.31
N SER A 376 0.99 -12.50 -34.31
CA SER A 376 1.28 -13.31 -33.12
C SER A 376 2.47 -12.78 -32.34
N ASP A 377 3.50 -12.23 -32.99
CA ASP A 377 4.70 -11.70 -32.31
C ASP A 377 4.41 -10.44 -31.49
N LEU A 378 3.37 -9.68 -31.87
CA LEU A 378 2.88 -8.53 -31.12
C LEU A 378 1.92 -8.93 -30.01
N LEU A 379 1.02 -9.88 -30.27
CA LEU A 379 -0.06 -10.22 -29.34
C LEU A 379 0.36 -11.24 -28.27
N LYS A 380 1.22 -12.21 -28.60
CA LYS A 380 1.60 -13.28 -27.66
C LYS A 380 2.24 -12.75 -26.35
N PRO A 381 3.22 -11.81 -26.37
CA PRO A 381 3.81 -11.29 -25.14
C PRO A 381 2.82 -10.55 -24.25
N ILE A 382 1.91 -9.76 -24.84
CA ILE A 382 0.92 -9.01 -24.06
C ILE A 382 -0.15 -9.91 -23.47
N LEU A 383 -0.57 -10.97 -24.18
CA LEU A 383 -1.50 -11.95 -23.63
C LEU A 383 -0.89 -12.71 -22.46
N ALA A 384 0.40 -13.07 -22.52
CA ALA A 384 1.11 -13.68 -21.40
C ALA A 384 1.20 -12.73 -20.19
N LEU A 385 1.46 -11.44 -20.43
CA LEU A 385 1.45 -10.42 -19.35
C LEU A 385 0.05 -10.28 -18.75
N GLN A 386 -1.00 -10.26 -19.57
CA GLN A 386 -2.39 -10.19 -19.08
C GLN A 386 -2.76 -11.43 -18.27
N GLU A 387 -2.29 -12.62 -18.63
CA GLU A 387 -2.51 -13.87 -17.89
C GLU A 387 -1.81 -13.82 -16.52
N SER A 388 -0.58 -13.32 -16.45
CA SER A 388 0.11 -13.11 -15.17
C SER A 388 -0.70 -12.20 -14.25
N ILE A 389 -1.17 -11.05 -14.75
CA ILE A 389 -1.98 -10.10 -13.95
C ILE A 389 -3.37 -10.69 -13.62
N TRP A 390 -3.92 -11.59 -14.46
CA TRP A 390 -5.16 -12.31 -14.16
C TRP A 390 -5.05 -13.15 -12.88
N VAL A 391 -3.97 -13.87 -12.70
CA VAL A 391 -3.72 -14.67 -11.48
C VAL A 391 -3.61 -13.75 -10.25
N LEU A 392 -3.04 -12.56 -10.44
CA LEU A 392 -2.88 -11.59 -9.35
C LEU A 392 -4.22 -11.01 -8.90
N ILE A 393 -5.07 -10.54 -9.82
CA ILE A 393 -6.27 -9.77 -9.48
C ILE A 393 -7.56 -10.37 -10.05
N TRP A 394 -7.63 -10.63 -11.33
CA TRP A 394 -8.74 -11.19 -12.13
C TRP A 394 -8.71 -10.67 -13.57
N ASP A 395 -9.77 -11.00 -14.30
CA ASP A 395 -9.97 -10.56 -15.68
C ASP A 395 -10.41 -9.07 -15.76
N SER A 396 -10.21 -8.48 -16.94
CA SER A 396 -10.72 -7.15 -17.24
C SER A 396 -12.24 -7.09 -17.17
N ASP A 397 -12.79 -5.96 -16.73
CA ASP A 397 -14.24 -5.70 -16.81
C ASP A 397 -14.68 -5.20 -18.20
N ASP A 398 -13.74 -4.90 -19.08
CA ASP A 398 -13.96 -4.47 -20.46
C ASP A 398 -13.71 -5.63 -21.47
N VAL A 399 -14.21 -5.46 -22.70
CA VAL A 399 -13.89 -6.38 -23.79
C VAL A 399 -12.40 -6.25 -24.14
N GLY A 400 -11.69 -7.36 -24.17
CA GLY A 400 -10.26 -7.46 -24.44
C GLY A 400 -9.92 -8.13 -25.76
N ILE A 401 -8.62 -8.36 -25.99
CA ILE A 401 -8.05 -8.97 -27.19
C ILE A 401 -8.69 -10.34 -27.51
N PRO A 402 -8.83 -11.29 -26.56
CA PRO A 402 -9.35 -12.62 -26.89
C PRO A 402 -10.79 -12.61 -27.41
N GLN A 403 -11.65 -11.71 -26.85
CA GLN A 403 -13.04 -11.59 -27.27
C GLN A 403 -13.13 -11.04 -28.71
N LEU A 404 -12.34 -10.00 -29.05
CA LEU A 404 -12.31 -9.46 -30.41
C LEU A 404 -11.72 -10.48 -31.42
N GLN A 405 -10.69 -11.24 -31.05
CA GLN A 405 -10.14 -12.29 -31.91
C GLN A 405 -11.21 -13.33 -32.26
N LYS A 406 -11.96 -13.80 -31.25
CA LYS A 406 -13.08 -14.73 -31.48
C LYS A 406 -14.16 -14.14 -32.38
N PHE A 407 -14.52 -12.88 -32.16
CA PHE A 407 -15.49 -12.17 -32.97
C PHE A 407 -15.03 -12.02 -34.45
N ILE A 408 -13.76 -11.63 -34.67
CA ILE A 408 -13.20 -11.54 -36.03
C ILE A 408 -13.22 -12.90 -36.74
N VAL A 409 -12.87 -13.98 -36.05
CA VAL A 409 -12.88 -15.33 -36.60
C VAL A 409 -14.31 -15.76 -36.97
N SER A 410 -15.30 -15.50 -36.13
CA SER A 410 -16.70 -15.84 -36.39
C SER A 410 -17.29 -15.12 -37.61
N ARG A 411 -16.62 -14.08 -38.13
CA ARG A 411 -17.02 -13.28 -39.29
C ARG A 411 -16.08 -13.41 -40.47
N ASP A 412 -15.34 -14.51 -40.59
CA ASP A 412 -14.37 -14.78 -41.64
C ASP A 412 -13.36 -13.63 -41.86
N GLY A 413 -12.96 -12.97 -40.78
CA GLY A 413 -12.01 -11.86 -40.81
C GLY A 413 -12.59 -10.54 -41.30
N LYS A 414 -13.89 -10.37 -41.45
CA LYS A 414 -14.52 -9.11 -41.83
C LYS A 414 -14.52 -8.11 -40.68
N ILE A 415 -14.13 -6.86 -40.91
CA ILE A 415 -14.09 -5.78 -39.95
C ILE A 415 -15.19 -4.74 -40.13
N SER A 416 -15.86 -4.67 -41.28
CA SER A 416 -17.02 -3.82 -41.49
C SER A 416 -18.21 -4.27 -40.64
N LEU A 417 -18.91 -3.35 -40.00
CA LEU A 417 -19.97 -3.67 -39.05
C LEU A 417 -21.32 -3.12 -39.51
N ASN A 418 -22.39 -3.79 -39.19
CA ASN A 418 -23.75 -3.33 -39.24
C ASN A 418 -24.31 -3.18 -37.81
N GLU A 419 -25.56 -2.69 -37.67
CA GLU A 419 -26.18 -2.45 -36.34
C GLU A 419 -26.25 -3.75 -35.48
N SER A 420 -26.60 -4.88 -36.05
CA SER A 420 -26.65 -6.16 -35.36
C SER A 420 -25.26 -6.63 -34.89
N ASP A 421 -24.22 -6.31 -35.68
CA ASP A 421 -22.82 -6.60 -35.27
C ASP A 421 -22.39 -5.71 -34.08
N LEU A 422 -22.80 -4.45 -34.08
CA LEU A 422 -22.51 -3.53 -32.94
C LEU A 422 -23.22 -3.99 -31.65
N GLU A 423 -24.45 -4.41 -31.76
CA GLU A 423 -25.20 -4.99 -30.64
C GLU A 423 -24.53 -6.27 -30.13
N THR A 424 -24.06 -7.13 -31.02
CA THR A 424 -23.33 -8.36 -30.68
C THR A 424 -22.02 -8.03 -29.96
N LEU A 425 -21.26 -7.04 -30.44
CA LEU A 425 -20.02 -6.59 -29.81
C LEU A 425 -20.27 -6.03 -28.39
N SER A 426 -21.31 -5.21 -28.21
CA SER A 426 -21.64 -4.63 -26.91
C SER A 426 -22.09 -5.68 -25.88
N ASN A 427 -22.59 -6.82 -26.33
CA ASN A 427 -22.98 -7.93 -25.46
C ASN A 427 -21.91 -8.99 -25.25
N LEU A 428 -20.70 -8.85 -25.85
CA LEU A 428 -19.61 -9.84 -25.66
C LEU A 428 -19.17 -9.98 -24.20
N LYS A 429 -19.16 -8.88 -23.47
CA LYS A 429 -18.80 -8.82 -22.05
C LYS A 429 -19.46 -7.62 -21.38
N PRO A 430 -20.64 -7.79 -20.79
CA PRO A 430 -21.31 -6.70 -20.07
C PRO A 430 -20.47 -6.21 -18.90
N GLN A 431 -20.33 -4.88 -18.77
CA GLN A 431 -19.60 -4.27 -17.66
C GLN A 431 -20.32 -4.44 -16.33
N LYS A 432 -19.61 -4.93 -15.31
CA LYS A 432 -20.14 -5.11 -13.96
C LYS A 432 -19.96 -3.87 -13.09
N ILE A 433 -18.86 -3.14 -13.30
CA ILE A 433 -18.52 -1.93 -12.54
C ILE A 433 -18.61 -0.72 -13.48
N ALA A 434 -19.36 0.30 -13.06
CA ALA A 434 -19.40 1.55 -13.81
C ALA A 434 -18.01 2.19 -13.84
N SER A 435 -17.48 2.39 -15.05
CA SER A 435 -16.24 3.13 -15.23
C SER A 435 -16.41 4.57 -14.75
N ALA A 436 -15.36 5.17 -14.14
CA ALA A 436 -15.31 6.59 -13.83
C ALA A 436 -15.22 7.50 -15.10
N ARG A 437 -15.66 7.02 -16.25
CA ARG A 437 -15.83 7.79 -17.47
C ARG A 437 -17.25 8.33 -17.55
N TYR A 438 -17.34 9.62 -17.83
CA TYR A 438 -18.61 10.33 -17.77
C TYR A 438 -19.41 10.24 -19.07
N VAL A 439 -20.63 9.82 -18.90
CA VAL A 439 -21.76 10.23 -19.70
C VAL A 439 -22.43 11.36 -18.93
N THR A 440 -23.14 12.28 -19.59
CA THR A 440 -23.77 13.42 -18.93
C THR A 440 -24.66 13.02 -17.75
N LYS A 441 -24.83 13.92 -16.79
CA LYS A 441 -25.69 13.71 -15.62
C LYS A 441 -27.11 13.26 -15.99
N GLU A 442 -27.63 13.75 -17.12
CA GLU A 442 -28.97 13.37 -17.61
C GLU A 442 -29.05 11.89 -18.00
N VAL A 443 -27.98 11.31 -18.57
CA VAL A 443 -27.99 9.89 -18.95
C VAL A 443 -27.90 9.00 -17.71
N TRP A 444 -27.03 9.35 -16.75
CA TRP A 444 -26.96 8.61 -15.49
C TRP A 444 -28.22 8.68 -14.65
N SER A 445 -28.94 9.79 -14.69
CA SER A 445 -30.18 9.99 -13.92
C SER A 445 -31.38 9.24 -14.47
N THR A 446 -31.30 8.78 -15.72
CA THR A 446 -32.43 8.11 -16.38
C THR A 446 -32.36 6.59 -16.30
N ASP A 447 -31.20 6.00 -16.54
CA ASP A 447 -31.01 4.54 -16.50
C ASP A 447 -29.52 4.18 -16.48
N LYS A 448 -29.05 3.61 -15.37
CA LYS A 448 -27.64 3.21 -15.20
C LYS A 448 -27.22 2.09 -16.15
N ASP A 449 -28.08 1.17 -16.46
CA ASP A 449 -27.75 0.05 -17.35
C ASP A 449 -27.58 0.54 -18.78
N SER A 450 -28.41 1.47 -19.22
CA SER A 450 -28.21 2.17 -20.49
C SER A 450 -26.92 3.02 -20.50
N ALA A 451 -26.61 3.68 -19.38
CA ALA A 451 -25.34 4.41 -19.25
C ALA A 451 -24.12 3.47 -19.31
N LYS A 452 -24.14 2.36 -18.58
CA LYS A 452 -23.10 1.33 -18.65
C LYS A 452 -22.95 0.80 -20.09
N LYS A 453 -24.06 0.50 -20.74
CA LYS A 453 -24.09 0.02 -22.11
C LYS A 453 -23.46 1.02 -23.08
N MET A 454 -23.67 2.33 -22.91
CA MET A 454 -23.04 3.36 -23.72
C MET A 454 -21.51 3.45 -23.53
N LEU A 455 -20.99 2.98 -22.43
CA LEU A 455 -19.57 2.94 -22.11
C LEU A 455 -18.89 1.61 -22.49
N GLU A 456 -19.64 0.66 -23.06
CA GLU A 456 -19.10 -0.59 -23.57
C GLU A 456 -18.15 -0.36 -24.74
N GLY A 457 -17.03 -1.04 -24.72
CA GLY A 457 -16.02 -0.89 -25.76
C GLY A 457 -14.82 -1.79 -25.50
N PHE A 458 -13.90 -1.73 -26.43
CA PHE A 458 -12.63 -2.43 -26.33
C PHE A 458 -11.58 -1.52 -25.70
N VAL A 459 -10.80 -2.07 -24.78
CA VAL A 459 -9.55 -1.51 -24.28
C VAL A 459 -8.42 -2.52 -24.45
N PHE A 460 -7.23 -2.03 -24.76
CA PHE A 460 -6.11 -2.91 -25.08
C PHE A 460 -5.58 -3.67 -23.85
N PHE A 461 -5.59 -3.02 -22.67
CA PHE A 461 -5.07 -3.55 -21.40
C PHE A 461 -6.02 -3.27 -20.24
N GLY A 462 -7.26 -3.77 -20.28
CA GLY A 462 -8.36 -3.35 -19.41
C GLY A 462 -8.12 -3.41 -17.91
N GLU A 463 -8.73 -2.45 -17.19
CA GLU A 463 -8.77 -2.43 -15.73
C GLU A 463 -9.50 -3.66 -15.19
N LYS A 464 -9.03 -4.21 -14.06
CA LYS A 464 -9.46 -5.49 -13.53
C LYS A 464 -10.66 -5.36 -12.61
N PHE A 465 -11.58 -6.34 -12.73
CA PHE A 465 -12.70 -6.48 -11.79
C PHE A 465 -12.20 -6.87 -10.41
N THR A 466 -12.70 -6.19 -9.37
CA THR A 466 -12.50 -6.56 -7.96
C THR A 466 -13.83 -6.52 -7.22
N ILE A 467 -14.01 -7.46 -6.29
CA ILE A 467 -15.29 -7.64 -5.59
C ILE A 467 -15.66 -6.44 -4.70
N ASP A 468 -14.69 -5.78 -4.11
CA ASP A 468 -14.88 -4.57 -3.32
C ASP A 468 -15.31 -3.39 -4.19
N SER A 469 -14.67 -3.18 -5.35
CA SER A 469 -15.12 -2.16 -6.32
C SER A 469 -16.53 -2.44 -6.83
N PHE A 470 -16.89 -3.71 -6.99
CA PHE A 470 -18.26 -4.10 -7.31
C PHE A 470 -19.25 -3.78 -6.17
N ILE A 471 -18.87 -4.01 -4.90
CA ILE A 471 -19.67 -3.60 -3.73
C ILE A 471 -19.90 -2.08 -3.75
N PHE A 472 -18.85 -1.28 -3.99
CA PHE A 472 -19.00 0.17 -4.13
C PHE A 472 -19.96 0.52 -5.26
N ASP A 473 -19.88 -0.13 -6.44
CA ASP A 473 -20.78 0.10 -7.56
C ASP A 473 -22.24 -0.25 -7.22
N GLN A 474 -22.49 -1.35 -6.48
CA GLN A 474 -23.84 -1.75 -6.12
C GLN A 474 -24.52 -0.82 -5.12
N LEU A 475 -23.75 -0.13 -4.29
CA LEU A 475 -24.24 0.74 -3.22
C LEU A 475 -24.20 2.24 -3.57
N THR A 476 -23.79 2.60 -4.78
CA THR A 476 -23.77 4.01 -5.24
C THR A 476 -24.98 4.40 -6.06
N ALA A 477 -25.25 5.72 -6.13
CA ALA A 477 -26.32 6.30 -6.92
C ALA A 477 -26.29 5.85 -8.38
N GLY A 478 -27.43 5.43 -8.89
CA GLY A 478 -27.61 5.00 -10.28
C GLY A 478 -27.84 3.49 -10.46
N SER A 479 -27.74 2.65 -9.40
CA SER A 479 -28.22 1.24 -9.47
C SER A 479 -29.68 1.10 -9.09
N ALA A 480 -30.34 2.20 -8.73
CA ALA A 480 -31.70 2.22 -8.20
C ALA A 480 -32.71 2.71 -9.24
N THR A 481 -33.90 2.11 -9.27
CA THR A 481 -35.09 2.62 -9.93
C THR A 481 -35.46 4.01 -9.38
N LYS A 482 -36.29 4.78 -10.12
CA LYS A 482 -36.73 6.15 -9.73
C LYS A 482 -37.22 6.31 -8.30
N GLU A 483 -37.55 5.24 -7.62
CA GLU A 483 -38.08 5.21 -6.25
C GLU A 483 -37.00 5.04 -5.17
N MET A 484 -35.76 4.74 -5.55
CA MET A 484 -34.67 4.49 -4.66
C MET A 484 -33.60 5.55 -4.90
N LEU A 485 -33.70 6.64 -4.18
CA LEU A 485 -32.59 7.54 -4.03
C LEU A 485 -31.50 6.80 -3.31
N ALA A 486 -30.52 6.44 -4.09
CA ALA A 486 -29.36 5.73 -3.70
C ALA A 486 -28.68 6.39 -2.50
N LEU A 487 -27.93 5.60 -1.78
CA LEU A 487 -26.93 6.05 -0.81
C LEU A 487 -26.19 7.26 -1.37
N PRO A 488 -25.87 8.25 -0.55
CA PRO A 488 -25.23 9.46 -1.02
C PRO A 488 -24.04 9.09 -1.91
N ASN A 489 -23.78 9.89 -2.94
CA ASN A 489 -22.63 9.72 -3.86
C ASN A 489 -21.27 9.72 -3.14
N MET A 490 -21.27 9.41 -1.88
CA MET A 490 -20.17 9.30 -0.96
C MET A 490 -20.32 8.01 -0.18
N GLN A 491 -19.25 7.23 -0.13
CA GLN A 491 -19.20 5.94 0.54
C GLN A 491 -18.18 5.93 1.68
N THR A 492 -18.08 4.83 2.38
CA THR A 492 -17.06 4.55 3.40
C THR A 492 -16.46 3.17 3.15
N SER A 493 -15.20 2.98 3.47
CA SER A 493 -14.54 1.67 3.36
C SER A 493 -15.19 0.59 4.23
N LEU A 494 -15.92 0.99 5.26
CA LEU A 494 -16.67 0.10 6.14
C LEU A 494 -17.75 -0.75 5.45
N ILE A 495 -18.21 -0.35 4.25
CA ILE A 495 -19.17 -1.15 3.49
C ILE A 495 -18.57 -2.48 3.01
N VAL A 496 -17.24 -2.58 2.85
CA VAL A 496 -16.59 -3.81 2.40
C VAL A 496 -16.72 -4.91 3.45
N PRO A 497 -16.24 -4.76 4.71
CA PRO A 497 -16.47 -5.77 5.74
C PRO A 497 -17.94 -5.93 6.14
N ASP A 498 -18.78 -4.91 5.97
CA ASP A 498 -20.20 -5.01 6.23
C ASP A 498 -20.93 -5.91 5.21
N VAL A 499 -20.65 -5.74 3.93
CA VAL A 499 -21.31 -6.49 2.85
C VAL A 499 -20.64 -7.85 2.63
N LEU A 500 -19.32 -7.89 2.52
CA LEU A 500 -18.58 -9.11 2.18
C LEU A 500 -18.58 -10.12 3.32
N GLU A 501 -18.31 -9.67 4.54
CA GLU A 501 -18.18 -10.50 5.73
C GLU A 501 -19.47 -10.55 6.58
N ASN A 502 -20.44 -9.73 6.27
CA ASN A 502 -21.66 -9.53 7.09
C ASN A 502 -21.31 -9.20 8.55
N TYR A 503 -20.27 -8.39 8.77
CA TYR A 503 -19.73 -8.10 10.08
C TYR A 503 -20.56 -7.04 10.81
N GLN A 504 -21.33 -7.44 11.83
CA GLN A 504 -22.28 -6.59 12.54
C GLN A 504 -21.67 -5.28 13.10
N PRO A 505 -20.46 -5.26 13.69
CA PRO A 505 -19.87 -4.00 14.13
C PRO A 505 -19.56 -3.01 12.98
N ALA A 506 -19.20 -3.50 11.79
CA ALA A 506 -19.06 -2.65 10.61
C ALA A 506 -20.42 -2.08 10.19
N HIS A 507 -21.47 -2.88 10.20
CA HIS A 507 -22.85 -2.44 9.94
C HIS A 507 -23.29 -1.28 10.85
N GLU A 508 -23.02 -1.40 12.15
CA GLU A 508 -23.33 -0.35 13.13
C GLU A 508 -22.58 0.94 12.84
N LEU A 509 -21.31 0.84 12.43
CA LEU A 509 -20.51 2.01 12.06
C LEU A 509 -20.95 2.64 10.74
N VAL A 510 -21.39 1.85 9.75
CA VAL A 510 -21.97 2.39 8.50
C VAL A 510 -23.25 3.17 8.82
N ASN A 511 -24.14 2.63 9.65
CA ASN A 511 -25.36 3.33 10.07
C ASN A 511 -25.03 4.62 10.83
N LEU A 512 -24.02 4.60 11.70
CA LEU A 512 -23.57 5.80 12.40
C LEU A 512 -23.02 6.84 11.41
N TRP A 513 -22.19 6.42 10.46
CA TRP A 513 -21.61 7.26 9.41
C TRP A 513 -22.71 7.95 8.59
N LEU A 514 -23.72 7.20 8.16
CA LEU A 514 -24.88 7.72 7.43
C LEU A 514 -25.65 8.76 8.27
N SER A 515 -25.86 8.47 9.57
CA SER A 515 -26.55 9.36 10.49
C SER A 515 -25.79 10.66 10.75
N GLU A 516 -24.46 10.60 10.93
CA GLU A 516 -23.60 11.78 11.11
C GLU A 516 -23.60 12.67 9.84
N ARG A 517 -23.62 12.07 8.67
CA ARG A 517 -23.68 12.78 7.39
C ARG A 517 -25.06 13.43 7.15
N ALA A 518 -26.13 12.77 7.52
CA ALA A 518 -27.47 13.35 7.48
C ALA A 518 -27.59 14.59 8.39
N GLN A 519 -27.11 14.49 9.63
CA GLN A 519 -27.11 15.60 10.58
C GLN A 519 -26.23 16.77 10.14
N SER A 520 -25.04 16.51 9.57
CA SER A 520 -24.16 17.57 9.08
C SER A 520 -24.78 18.34 7.92
N LYS A 521 -25.53 17.68 7.04
CA LYS A 521 -26.23 18.32 5.94
C LYS A 521 -27.36 19.23 6.43
N GLN A 522 -28.12 18.75 7.41
CA GLN A 522 -29.21 19.52 8.06
C GLN A 522 -28.70 20.80 8.71
N VAL A 523 -27.52 20.76 9.38
CA VAL A 523 -26.91 21.93 10.05
C VAL A 523 -26.34 22.93 9.05
N LEU A 524 -25.75 22.47 7.93
CA LEU A 524 -25.10 23.34 6.96
C LEU A 524 -26.08 24.02 5.98
N GLU A 525 -27.17 23.36 5.63
CA GLU A 525 -28.11 23.82 4.59
C GLU A 525 -29.38 24.44 5.16
N ASN A 526 -29.58 24.45 6.47
CA ASN A 526 -30.81 24.93 7.17
C ASN A 526 -32.10 24.32 6.61
N GLU A 527 -31.98 23.19 5.92
CA GLU A 527 -33.10 22.42 5.39
C GLU A 527 -33.54 21.40 6.44
N ASP A 528 -34.84 21.25 6.63
CA ASP A 528 -35.39 20.06 7.28
C ASP A 528 -34.78 18.83 6.64
N CYS A 529 -34.34 17.85 7.46
CA CYS A 529 -33.71 16.62 6.95
C CYS A 529 -34.39 16.21 5.67
N SER A 530 -33.75 16.50 4.54
CA SER A 530 -34.44 16.34 3.27
C SER A 530 -34.97 14.90 3.26
N ILE A 531 -36.25 14.74 2.96
CA ILE A 531 -36.92 13.44 2.91
C ILE A 531 -36.04 12.37 2.26
N GLU A 532 -35.15 12.79 1.42
CA GLU A 532 -34.14 12.04 0.66
C GLU A 532 -33.00 11.47 1.51
N THR A 533 -32.37 12.28 2.35
CA THR A 533 -31.20 11.83 3.19
C THR A 533 -31.66 10.92 4.32
N CYS A 534 -32.85 11.19 4.91
CA CYS A 534 -33.43 10.31 5.92
C CYS A 534 -33.97 8.99 5.32
N LYS A 535 -34.46 9.00 4.09
CA LYS A 535 -34.81 7.78 3.33
C LYS A 535 -33.57 6.93 3.03
N GLN A 536 -32.40 7.54 2.75
CA GLN A 536 -31.16 6.83 2.48
C GLN A 536 -30.66 6.05 3.69
N VAL A 537 -30.71 6.62 4.89
CA VAL A 537 -30.35 5.93 6.13
C VAL A 537 -31.28 4.74 6.38
N SER A 538 -32.60 4.88 6.12
CA SER A 538 -33.57 3.81 6.30
C SER A 538 -33.52 2.72 5.23
N SER A 539 -32.99 3.00 4.04
CA SER A 539 -32.94 2.04 2.93
C SER A 539 -31.67 1.17 2.92
N TYR A 540 -30.60 1.59 3.60
CA TYR A 540 -29.32 0.88 3.58
C TYR A 540 -29.42 -0.62 3.92
N PRO A 541 -30.15 -1.07 4.96
CA PRO A 541 -30.24 -2.50 5.27
C PRO A 541 -30.80 -3.34 4.12
N ALA A 542 -31.78 -2.81 3.38
CA ALA A 542 -32.37 -3.50 2.23
C ALA A 542 -31.41 -3.53 1.03
N GLU A 543 -30.69 -2.44 0.77
CA GLU A 543 -29.70 -2.37 -0.31
C GLU A 543 -28.48 -3.24 -0.01
N LYS A 544 -28.04 -3.29 1.25
CA LYS A 544 -27.00 -4.22 1.69
C LYS A 544 -27.37 -5.68 1.35
N ILE A 545 -28.60 -6.10 1.64
CA ILE A 545 -29.07 -7.47 1.35
C ILE A 545 -29.00 -7.75 -0.16
N LYS A 546 -29.46 -6.82 -0.99
CA LYS A 546 -29.37 -6.96 -2.46
C LYS A 546 -27.92 -7.02 -2.95
N ALA A 547 -27.04 -6.18 -2.40
CA ALA A 547 -25.61 -6.22 -2.71
C ALA A 547 -25.00 -7.55 -2.29
N GLN A 548 -25.35 -8.08 -1.11
CA GLN A 548 -24.90 -9.38 -0.64
C GLN A 548 -25.33 -10.54 -1.53
N GLU A 549 -26.58 -10.52 -2.04
CA GLU A 549 -27.06 -11.54 -2.97
C GLU A 549 -26.25 -11.53 -4.28
N LYS A 550 -25.97 -10.35 -4.84
CA LYS A 550 -25.15 -10.19 -6.05
C LYS A 550 -23.71 -10.62 -5.81
N VAL A 551 -23.10 -10.23 -4.68
CA VAL A 551 -21.75 -10.65 -4.28
C VAL A 551 -21.67 -12.18 -4.14
N LYS A 552 -22.67 -12.80 -3.51
CA LYS A 552 -22.75 -14.28 -3.43
C LYS A 552 -22.80 -14.93 -4.80
N ALA A 553 -23.55 -14.34 -5.76
CA ALA A 553 -23.62 -14.84 -7.12
C ALA A 553 -22.24 -14.75 -7.82
N GLU A 554 -21.48 -13.66 -7.66
CA GLU A 554 -20.13 -13.50 -8.19
C GLU A 554 -19.12 -14.48 -7.58
N LEU A 555 -19.29 -14.84 -6.32
CA LEU A 555 -18.40 -15.78 -5.62
C LEU A 555 -18.81 -17.25 -5.76
N ALA A 556 -19.97 -17.54 -6.35
CA ALA A 556 -20.60 -18.87 -6.31
C ALA A 556 -19.79 -20.01 -6.94
N ASP A 557 -19.03 -19.72 -7.99
CA ASP A 557 -18.18 -20.72 -8.66
C ASP A 557 -16.77 -20.86 -8.06
N GLY A 558 -16.45 -20.05 -7.05
CA GLY A 558 -15.14 -20.03 -6.40
C GLY A 558 -13.98 -19.56 -7.29
N SER A 559 -14.26 -19.10 -8.52
CA SER A 559 -13.21 -18.71 -9.46
C SER A 559 -12.44 -17.47 -9.02
N LEU A 560 -13.11 -16.49 -8.43
CA LEU A 560 -12.48 -15.28 -7.88
C LEU A 560 -11.48 -15.61 -6.79
N LEU A 561 -11.77 -16.60 -5.93
CA LEU A 561 -10.86 -17.03 -4.85
C LEU A 561 -9.58 -17.73 -5.34
N LYS A 562 -9.39 -17.88 -6.66
CA LYS A 562 -8.14 -18.36 -7.25
C LYS A 562 -7.12 -17.24 -7.44
N THR A 563 -7.50 -15.98 -7.30
CA THR A 563 -6.60 -14.84 -7.42
C THR A 563 -6.08 -14.39 -6.06
N VAL A 564 -4.88 -13.83 -6.04
CA VAL A 564 -4.24 -13.35 -4.82
C VAL A 564 -5.05 -12.24 -4.15
N TYR A 565 -5.56 -11.29 -4.92
CA TYR A 565 -6.38 -10.19 -4.43
C TYR A 565 -7.57 -10.68 -3.59
N HIS A 566 -8.35 -11.61 -4.14
CA HIS A 566 -9.54 -12.12 -3.46
C HIS A 566 -9.21 -13.10 -2.33
N GLN A 567 -8.09 -13.84 -2.44
CA GLN A 567 -7.58 -14.64 -1.32
C GLN A 567 -7.15 -13.77 -0.14
N TRP A 568 -6.52 -12.62 -0.42
CA TRP A 568 -6.15 -11.65 0.63
C TRP A 568 -7.39 -11.10 1.33
N LEU A 569 -8.41 -10.63 0.59
CA LEU A 569 -9.68 -10.20 1.18
C LEU A 569 -10.34 -11.30 2.01
N ALA A 570 -10.43 -12.53 1.48
CA ALA A 570 -11.01 -13.65 2.20
C ALA A 570 -10.21 -14.06 3.46
N MET A 571 -8.90 -13.86 3.45
CA MET A 571 -8.05 -14.06 4.63
C MET A 571 -8.31 -12.99 5.69
N LEU A 572 -8.51 -11.72 5.29
CA LEU A 572 -8.88 -10.66 6.22
C LEU A 572 -10.19 -10.95 6.96
N GLY A 573 -11.16 -11.59 6.32
CA GLY A 573 -12.41 -12.04 6.96
C GLY A 573 -12.17 -12.98 8.15
N GLN A 574 -11.04 -13.70 8.21
CA GLN A 574 -10.69 -14.56 9.35
C GLN A 574 -10.51 -13.76 10.66
N LEU A 575 -10.18 -12.46 10.58
CA LEU A 575 -10.10 -11.58 11.76
C LEU A 575 -11.40 -11.49 12.55
N PHE A 576 -12.53 -11.78 11.93
CA PHE A 576 -13.86 -11.66 12.50
C PHE A 576 -14.43 -13.00 12.97
N VAL A 577 -13.76 -14.10 12.71
CA VAL A 577 -14.20 -15.44 13.14
C VAL A 577 -13.94 -15.62 14.64
N PRO A 578 -14.96 -15.93 15.44
CA PRO A 578 -14.78 -16.18 16.87
C PRO A 578 -13.85 -17.35 17.13
N VAL A 579 -12.87 -17.17 17.99
CA VAL A 579 -11.92 -18.21 18.41
C VAL A 579 -12.41 -18.85 19.72
N ASN A 580 -12.59 -20.16 19.73
CA ASN A 580 -12.92 -20.91 20.95
C ASN A 580 -11.81 -20.75 21.98
N ASN A 581 -12.17 -20.51 23.24
CA ASN A 581 -11.23 -20.26 24.34
C ASN A 581 -10.29 -19.06 24.10
N ALA A 582 -10.77 -18.06 23.35
CA ALA A 582 -10.01 -16.84 23.11
C ALA A 582 -9.50 -16.22 24.42
N PRO A 583 -8.28 -15.66 24.45
CA PRO A 583 -7.78 -14.92 25.60
C PRO A 583 -8.70 -13.74 25.93
N TYR A 584 -8.72 -13.30 27.19
CA TYR A 584 -9.66 -12.28 27.66
C TYR A 584 -9.63 -10.98 26.84
N PHE A 585 -8.44 -10.57 26.38
CA PHE A 585 -8.29 -9.33 25.63
C PHE A 585 -8.96 -9.37 24.25
N LYS A 586 -9.12 -10.57 23.66
CA LYS A 586 -9.90 -10.74 22.42
C LYS A 586 -11.42 -10.67 22.65
N GLN A 587 -11.88 -10.70 23.90
CA GLN A 587 -13.31 -10.71 24.26
C GLN A 587 -13.84 -9.31 24.63
N ILE A 588 -12.99 -8.29 24.75
CA ILE A 588 -13.39 -6.93 25.11
C ILE A 588 -13.83 -6.12 23.87
N PRO A 589 -14.75 -5.16 24.02
CA PRO A 589 -15.25 -4.36 22.89
C PRO A 589 -14.15 -3.61 22.13
N LEU A 590 -13.09 -3.19 22.80
CA LEU A 590 -11.94 -2.54 22.17
C LEU A 590 -11.33 -3.40 21.07
N TYR A 591 -11.24 -4.72 21.29
CA TYR A 591 -10.63 -5.64 20.35
C TYR A 591 -11.43 -5.82 19.06
N ILE A 592 -12.75 -5.66 19.13
CA ILE A 592 -13.64 -5.64 17.96
C ILE A 592 -13.21 -4.52 17.00
N TYR A 593 -13.01 -3.31 17.53
CA TYR A 593 -12.59 -2.16 16.71
C TYR A 593 -11.12 -2.24 16.28
N LYS A 594 -10.26 -2.89 17.10
CA LYS A 594 -8.89 -3.19 16.70
C LYS A 594 -8.86 -4.12 15.48
N ASN A 595 -9.60 -5.22 15.49
CA ASN A 595 -9.67 -6.14 14.36
C ASN A 595 -10.23 -5.46 13.10
N LEU A 596 -11.22 -4.59 13.26
CA LEU A 596 -11.74 -3.81 12.14
C LEU A 596 -10.70 -2.81 11.61
N ALA A 597 -9.89 -2.19 12.47
CA ALA A 597 -8.77 -1.34 12.06
C ALA A 597 -7.67 -2.14 11.35
N THR A 598 -7.37 -3.35 11.81
CA THR A 598 -6.45 -4.30 11.15
C THR A 598 -6.94 -4.67 9.75
N TYR A 599 -8.23 -5.01 9.61
CA TYR A 599 -8.86 -5.30 8.32
C TYR A 599 -8.70 -4.12 7.35
N LEU A 600 -9.11 -2.92 7.78
CA LEU A 600 -9.08 -1.72 6.95
C LEU A 600 -7.65 -1.25 6.65
N GLY A 601 -6.70 -1.40 7.58
CA GLY A 601 -5.30 -1.09 7.36
C GLY A 601 -4.68 -1.99 6.29
N SER A 602 -4.83 -3.30 6.40
CA SER A 602 -4.32 -4.24 5.40
C SER A 602 -5.10 -4.16 4.07
N TYR A 603 -6.39 -3.84 4.10
CA TYR A 603 -7.16 -3.53 2.89
C TYR A 603 -6.63 -2.26 2.20
N THR A 604 -6.20 -1.25 2.96
CA THR A 604 -5.52 -0.07 2.40
C THR A 604 -4.24 -0.47 1.66
N GLU A 605 -3.41 -1.33 2.25
CA GLU A 605 -2.17 -1.85 1.65
C GLU A 605 -2.46 -2.64 0.37
N LEU A 606 -3.46 -3.52 0.37
CA LEU A 606 -3.89 -4.26 -0.81
C LEU A 606 -4.32 -3.32 -1.95
N LYS A 607 -5.11 -2.29 -1.65
CA LYS A 607 -5.53 -1.28 -2.64
C LYS A 607 -4.35 -0.45 -3.15
N HIS A 608 -3.44 -0.12 -2.27
CA HIS A 608 -2.22 0.60 -2.59
C HIS A 608 -1.37 -0.19 -3.59
N ASP A 609 -1.07 -1.45 -3.31
CA ASP A 609 -0.19 -2.26 -4.16
C ASP A 609 -0.81 -2.60 -5.53
N THR A 610 -2.11 -2.78 -5.58
CA THR A 610 -2.82 -3.19 -6.81
C THR A 610 -3.43 -2.03 -7.60
N LEU A 611 -3.06 -0.82 -7.29
CA LEU A 611 -3.64 0.42 -7.77
C LEU A 611 -3.65 0.60 -9.28
N LEU A 612 -2.58 0.20 -9.97
CA LEU A 612 -2.50 0.31 -11.41
C LEU A 612 -3.57 -0.55 -12.07
N TYR A 613 -3.75 -1.74 -11.57
CA TYR A 613 -4.58 -2.78 -12.16
C TYR A 613 -6.01 -2.78 -11.63
N ALA A 614 -6.17 -2.68 -10.30
CA ALA A 614 -7.45 -2.43 -9.66
C ALA A 614 -7.67 -0.90 -9.55
N LYS A 615 -8.89 -0.42 -9.57
CA LYS A 615 -9.17 1.03 -9.58
C LYS A 615 -8.77 1.73 -8.27
N GLN A 616 -7.60 2.44 -8.22
CA GLN A 616 -7.07 3.56 -7.34
C GLN A 616 -6.30 3.30 -6.03
N SER A 617 -5.48 4.15 -5.47
CA SER A 617 -4.17 4.79 -5.25
C SER A 617 -3.77 5.43 -3.89
N TYR A 618 -2.57 5.79 -3.31
CA TYR A 618 -1.28 6.45 -3.41
C TYR A 618 -0.46 6.87 -2.11
N ALA A 619 0.81 7.52 -1.98
CA ALA A 619 2.13 7.49 -1.32
C ALA A 619 2.81 8.60 -0.40
N GLU A 620 3.86 8.72 0.43
CA GLU A 620 5.28 8.74 1.00
C GLU A 620 5.75 9.89 1.99
N MET A 621 6.87 10.07 2.79
CA MET A 621 8.32 10.01 3.18
C MET A 621 8.81 10.78 4.45
N TRP A 622 10.00 10.76 5.15
CA TRP A 622 11.49 10.87 5.38
C TRP A 622 11.97 11.35 6.80
N ALA A 623 13.20 11.42 7.39
CA ALA A 623 14.57 10.98 7.65
C ALA A 623 15.32 11.56 8.91
N GLY A 624 16.54 11.05 9.38
CA GLY A 624 17.83 11.62 9.84
C GLY A 624 18.36 11.52 11.29
N GLY A 625 19.71 11.45 11.58
CA GLY A 625 20.51 10.90 12.64
C GLY A 625 21.59 11.73 13.42
N ASP A 626 22.53 11.15 14.28
CA ASP A 626 23.92 11.53 14.76
C ASP A 626 24.52 10.70 15.94
N SER A 627 25.91 10.72 16.19
CA SER A 627 26.74 9.79 17.01
C SER A 627 27.70 10.38 18.07
N ASP A 628 28.18 9.56 19.07
CA ASP A 628 29.13 9.90 20.15
C ASP A 628 30.12 8.76 20.57
N CYS A 629 31.24 9.11 21.27
CA CYS A 629 32.42 8.26 21.63
C CYS A 629 32.43 7.78 23.10
N ASP A 630 31.70 6.73 23.44
CA ASP A 630 31.68 6.14 24.79
C ASP A 630 31.91 4.63 24.80
N LEU A 631 32.70 4.10 25.75
CA LEU A 631 32.83 2.67 25.98
C LEU A 631 31.69 2.15 26.86
N THR A 632 30.81 1.34 26.29
CA THR A 632 29.64 0.81 26.99
C THR A 632 29.95 -0.52 27.67
N VAL A 633 29.73 -0.62 28.97
CA VAL A 633 29.87 -1.87 29.74
C VAL A 633 28.48 -2.46 29.98
N TYR A 634 28.31 -3.67 29.54
CA TYR A 634 27.01 -4.34 29.54
C TYR A 634 26.60 -4.98 30.87
N PRO A 635 25.31 -4.88 31.26
CA PRO A 635 24.79 -5.52 32.48
C PRO A 635 24.82 -7.04 32.38
N PRO A 636 24.64 -7.77 33.53
CA PRO A 636 24.52 -9.21 33.54
C PRO A 636 23.35 -9.70 32.68
N ILE A 637 23.45 -10.93 32.15
CA ILE A 637 22.39 -11.56 31.35
C ILE A 637 21.18 -11.87 32.25
N LEU A 638 20.02 -11.42 31.83
CA LEU A 638 18.74 -11.69 32.48
C LEU A 638 17.99 -12.86 31.79
N PRO A 639 16.95 -13.43 32.41
CA PRO A 639 16.09 -14.42 31.78
C PRO A 639 15.48 -13.92 30.47
N VAL A 640 15.29 -14.82 29.50
CA VAL A 640 14.70 -14.48 28.20
C VAL A 640 13.29 -13.92 28.39
N PRO A 641 12.99 -12.71 27.85
CA PRO A 641 11.65 -12.13 27.92
C PRO A 641 10.66 -13.00 27.15
N LYS A 642 9.50 -13.27 27.73
CA LYS A 642 8.49 -14.16 27.16
C LYS A 642 7.45 -13.38 26.38
N GLY A 643 7.49 -13.47 25.03
CA GLY A 643 6.55 -12.84 24.14
C GLY A 643 5.16 -13.50 24.11
N TYR A 644 4.31 -13.03 23.19
CA TYR A 644 3.00 -13.60 22.89
C TYR A 644 2.66 -13.45 21.41
N ILE A 645 1.86 -14.37 20.86
CA ILE A 645 1.41 -14.36 19.47
C ILE A 645 -0.11 -14.15 19.47
N GLU A 646 -0.57 -13.06 18.82
CA GLU A 646 -1.99 -12.74 18.67
C GLU A 646 -2.69 -13.72 17.71
N ALA A 647 -2.03 -14.03 16.60
CA ALA A 647 -2.57 -14.85 15.54
C ALA A 647 -2.89 -16.27 16.01
N ASP A 648 -4.10 -16.73 15.77
CA ASP A 648 -4.48 -18.12 15.95
C ASP A 648 -4.06 -18.99 14.75
N THR A 649 -4.15 -20.32 14.90
CA THR A 649 -3.70 -21.25 13.85
C THR A 649 -4.53 -21.13 12.58
N ALA A 650 -5.82 -20.81 12.65
CA ALA A 650 -6.68 -20.69 11.46
C ALA A 650 -6.31 -19.46 10.61
N PHE A 651 -6.02 -18.33 11.24
CA PHE A 651 -5.49 -17.15 10.58
C PHE A 651 -4.13 -17.43 9.92
N LEU A 652 -3.23 -18.07 10.67
CA LEU A 652 -1.89 -18.40 10.18
C LEU A 652 -1.94 -19.41 9.02
N ASP A 653 -2.81 -20.41 9.07
CA ASP A 653 -2.98 -21.37 7.97
C ASP A 653 -3.45 -20.67 6.68
N ARG A 654 -4.34 -19.67 6.77
CA ARG A 654 -4.78 -18.87 5.61
C ARG A 654 -3.66 -17.96 5.09
N LEU A 655 -2.91 -17.32 5.97
CA LEU A 655 -1.79 -16.47 5.56
C LEU A 655 -0.66 -17.29 4.92
N ILE A 656 -0.38 -18.49 5.43
CA ILE A 656 0.56 -19.45 4.82
C ILE A 656 0.08 -19.85 3.41
N ALA A 657 -1.20 -20.17 3.25
CA ALA A 657 -1.77 -20.51 1.94
C ALA A 657 -1.69 -19.35 0.95
N LEU A 658 -1.97 -18.12 1.38
CA LEU A 658 -1.82 -16.92 0.57
C LEU A 658 -0.36 -16.70 0.16
N ASN A 659 0.57 -16.84 1.08
CA ASN A 659 2.02 -16.73 0.82
C ASN A 659 2.50 -17.79 -0.19
N GLU A 660 2.02 -19.03 -0.11
CA GLU A 660 2.33 -20.08 -1.09
C GLU A 660 1.74 -19.78 -2.47
N SER A 661 0.57 -19.16 -2.55
CA SER A 661 -0.01 -18.70 -3.81
C SER A 661 0.88 -17.66 -4.49
N MET A 662 1.45 -16.73 -3.72
CA MET A 662 2.39 -15.72 -4.20
C MET A 662 3.72 -16.32 -4.66
N LYS A 663 4.30 -17.21 -3.86
CA LYS A 663 5.52 -17.93 -4.19
C LYS A 663 5.44 -18.65 -5.54
N ASN A 664 4.26 -19.14 -5.92
CA ASN A 664 4.06 -19.81 -7.20
C ASN A 664 3.93 -18.84 -8.38
N TRP A 665 3.65 -17.57 -8.13
CA TRP A 665 3.47 -16.55 -9.17
C TRP A 665 4.78 -15.84 -9.55
N PHE A 666 5.61 -15.49 -8.57
CA PHE A 666 6.89 -14.81 -8.82
C PHE A 666 8.00 -15.77 -9.27
N THR A 667 8.89 -15.28 -10.13
CA THR A 667 10.07 -16.05 -10.58
C THR A 667 11.07 -16.23 -9.44
N ASP A 668 11.31 -15.17 -8.67
CA ASP A 668 12.10 -15.23 -7.45
C ASP A 668 11.18 -15.57 -6.27
N LYS A 669 11.61 -16.51 -5.46
CA LYS A 669 10.77 -17.14 -4.42
C LYS A 669 11.33 -16.98 -3.03
N ASP A 670 12.57 -16.51 -2.91
CA ASP A 670 13.36 -16.60 -1.67
C ASP A 670 12.68 -15.88 -0.50
N ASN A 671 12.15 -14.66 -0.73
CA ASN A 671 11.47 -13.89 0.31
C ASN A 671 10.17 -14.56 0.76
N PHE A 672 9.38 -15.11 -0.17
CA PHE A 672 8.16 -15.86 0.18
C PHE A 672 8.47 -17.18 0.87
N GLU A 673 9.54 -17.88 0.50
CA GLU A 673 10.00 -19.08 1.21
C GLU A 673 10.46 -18.74 2.63
N GLY A 674 11.26 -17.70 2.79
CA GLY A 674 11.72 -17.21 4.08
C GLY A 674 10.57 -16.82 5.00
N PHE A 675 9.59 -16.10 4.47
CA PHE A 675 8.39 -15.72 5.23
C PHE A 675 7.51 -16.92 5.57
N GLY A 676 7.32 -17.87 4.63
CA GLY A 676 6.61 -19.11 4.88
C GLY A 676 7.21 -19.92 6.01
N GLN A 677 8.55 -20.04 6.06
CA GLN A 677 9.27 -20.69 7.17
C GLN A 677 9.07 -19.95 8.50
N TYR A 678 9.07 -18.62 8.48
CA TYR A 678 8.78 -17.80 9.65
C TYR A 678 7.35 -18.04 10.16
N LEU A 679 6.36 -17.98 9.28
CA LEU A 679 4.94 -18.22 9.61
C LEU A 679 4.71 -19.63 10.19
N GLN A 680 5.38 -20.66 9.66
CA GLN A 680 5.27 -22.04 10.22
C GLN A 680 5.81 -22.11 11.65
N LYS A 681 6.91 -21.42 11.96
CA LYS A 681 7.45 -21.35 13.33
C LYS A 681 6.47 -20.62 14.27
N ILE A 682 5.95 -19.47 13.85
CA ILE A 682 4.94 -18.71 14.60
C ILE A 682 3.69 -19.54 14.82
N ARG A 683 3.22 -20.29 13.81
CA ARG A 683 2.08 -21.20 13.91
C ARG A 683 2.28 -22.28 14.96
N ALA A 684 3.46 -22.92 14.99
CA ALA A 684 3.77 -23.96 15.97
C ALA A 684 3.78 -23.40 17.41
N MET A 685 4.30 -22.19 17.60
CA MET A 685 4.26 -21.50 18.90
C MET A 685 2.83 -21.11 19.30
N SER A 686 2.04 -20.57 18.37
CA SER A 686 0.63 -20.21 18.58
C SER A 686 -0.19 -21.43 18.97
N GLU A 687 0.04 -22.58 18.33
CA GLU A 687 -0.64 -23.84 18.68
C GLU A 687 -0.33 -24.30 20.12
N LYS A 688 0.93 -24.23 20.55
CA LYS A 688 1.32 -24.49 21.95
C LYS A 688 0.62 -23.54 22.91
N GLN A 689 0.60 -22.25 22.56
CA GLN A 689 -0.03 -21.19 23.34
C GLN A 689 -1.54 -21.40 23.50
N MET A 690 -2.24 -21.75 22.42
CA MET A 690 -3.69 -22.07 22.45
C MET A 690 -4.00 -23.30 23.30
N LYS A 691 -3.09 -24.26 23.34
CA LYS A 691 -3.19 -25.46 24.20
C LYS A 691 -2.72 -25.21 25.63
N ASN A 692 -2.37 -23.99 26.00
CA ASN A 692 -1.81 -23.59 27.27
C ASN A 692 -0.55 -24.43 27.66
N GLN A 693 0.32 -24.64 26.69
CA GLN A 693 1.59 -25.40 26.87
C GLN A 693 2.77 -24.41 26.97
N THR A 694 3.82 -24.84 27.66
CA THR A 694 5.06 -24.06 27.77
C THR A 694 5.75 -23.91 26.43
N ILE A 695 6.27 -22.72 26.16
CA ILE A 695 7.13 -22.39 25.03
C ILE A 695 8.57 -22.33 25.55
N SER A 696 9.52 -22.83 24.76
CA SER A 696 10.92 -22.84 25.17
C SER A 696 11.54 -21.44 25.17
N ASP A 697 12.55 -21.22 25.98
CA ASP A 697 13.30 -19.94 25.98
C ASP A 697 13.99 -19.72 24.65
N ASP A 698 14.41 -20.77 23.94
CA ASP A 698 14.95 -20.66 22.58
C ASP A 698 13.90 -20.17 21.56
N ASP A 699 12.63 -20.62 21.68
CA ASP A 699 11.56 -20.13 20.84
C ASP A 699 11.24 -18.66 21.15
N PHE A 700 11.24 -18.26 22.43
CA PHE A 700 11.08 -16.86 22.81
C PHE A 700 12.25 -15.98 22.35
N GLU A 701 13.49 -16.47 22.40
CA GLU A 701 14.66 -15.74 21.90
C GLU A 701 14.59 -15.57 20.37
N ARG A 702 14.16 -16.60 19.63
CA ARG A 702 13.91 -16.49 18.19
C ARG A 702 12.81 -15.49 17.88
N LEU A 703 11.74 -15.47 18.67
CA LEU A 703 10.67 -14.49 18.54
C LEU A 703 11.22 -13.07 18.75
N ARG A 704 12.01 -12.85 19.80
CA ARG A 704 12.62 -11.56 20.13
C ARG A 704 13.57 -11.06 19.03
N THR A 705 14.33 -11.95 18.40
CA THR A 705 15.29 -11.62 17.35
C THR A 705 14.72 -11.67 15.94
N SER A 706 13.42 -11.91 15.82
CA SER A 706 12.74 -12.06 14.52
C SER A 706 12.81 -10.80 13.64
N TYR A 707 12.98 -9.62 14.22
CA TYR A 707 13.14 -8.35 13.47
C TYR A 707 14.25 -8.44 12.43
N ARG A 708 15.35 -9.18 12.68
CA ARG A 708 16.44 -9.37 11.71
C ARG A 708 15.95 -10.09 10.47
N GLN A 709 15.30 -11.24 10.64
CA GLN A 709 14.74 -11.99 9.53
C GLN A 709 13.67 -11.15 8.79
N LEU A 710 12.85 -10.40 9.53
CA LEU A 710 11.83 -9.54 8.93
C LEU A 710 12.45 -8.36 8.16
N SER A 711 13.54 -7.77 8.67
CA SER A 711 14.30 -6.74 7.96
C SER A 711 14.84 -7.26 6.64
N ASP A 712 15.49 -8.42 6.64
CA ASP A 712 16.01 -9.04 5.41
C ASP A 712 14.89 -9.31 4.39
N LEU A 713 13.75 -9.82 4.85
CA LEU A 713 12.60 -10.15 4.00
C LEU A 713 11.89 -8.93 3.41
N THR A 714 11.87 -7.82 4.12
CA THR A 714 11.22 -6.58 3.67
C THR A 714 12.15 -5.65 2.92
N PHE A 715 13.43 -6.02 2.81
CA PHE A 715 14.43 -5.20 2.15
C PHE A 715 14.13 -5.06 0.64
N PRO A 716 14.07 -3.83 0.08
CA PRO A 716 13.76 -3.64 -1.32
C PRO A 716 14.87 -4.15 -2.23
N ARG A 717 14.50 -4.75 -3.36
CA ARG A 717 15.44 -5.16 -4.40
C ARG A 717 15.87 -3.99 -5.26
N LYS A 718 17.15 -3.93 -5.56
CA LYS A 718 17.73 -2.89 -6.41
C LYS A 718 17.72 -3.30 -7.88
N LEU A 719 17.18 -2.45 -8.75
CA LEU A 719 17.34 -2.50 -10.19
C LEU A 719 18.19 -1.30 -10.65
N PHE A 720 19.17 -1.54 -11.51
CA PHE A 720 19.92 -0.52 -12.27
C PHE A 720 20.48 0.70 -11.48
N GLY A 721 21.13 0.48 -10.34
CA GLY A 721 21.97 1.52 -9.75
C GLY A 721 21.26 2.64 -8.99
N GLU A 722 19.96 2.53 -8.73
CA GLU A 722 19.23 3.47 -7.88
C GLU A 722 19.65 3.34 -6.41
N PRO A 723 19.80 4.45 -5.66
CA PRO A 723 20.13 4.36 -4.24
C PRO A 723 18.99 3.69 -3.49
N LEU A 724 19.32 2.66 -2.73
CA LEU A 724 18.48 2.13 -1.68
C LEU A 724 18.57 3.12 -0.52
N GLY A 725 17.58 3.91 -0.24
CA GLY A 725 17.89 4.79 0.83
C GLY A 725 16.84 5.81 1.25
N LYS A 726 15.59 5.61 0.86
CA LYS A 726 14.54 6.40 1.49
C LYS A 726 13.85 5.54 2.51
N GLU A 727 13.81 6.01 3.78
CA GLU A 727 13.06 5.40 4.86
C GLU A 727 11.64 5.08 4.37
N GLU A 728 11.30 3.80 4.29
CA GLU A 728 9.96 3.39 3.89
C GLU A 728 9.01 3.53 5.09
N ARG A 729 8.26 4.60 5.12
CA ARG A 729 7.27 4.85 6.18
C ARG A 729 6.03 3.97 6.01
N GLY A 730 5.45 3.53 7.13
CA GLY A 730 4.18 2.79 7.15
C GLY A 730 2.95 3.65 6.83
N ALA A 731 3.12 4.96 6.58
CA ALA A 731 2.04 5.87 6.24
C ALA A 731 1.75 5.84 4.74
N LEU A 732 0.72 5.10 4.33
CA LEU A 732 0.27 4.91 2.95
C LEU A 732 -1.13 5.50 2.74
N ILE A 733 -1.47 5.86 1.50
CA ILE A 733 -2.79 6.37 1.16
C ILE A 733 -3.32 5.70 -0.12
N ALA A 734 -4.61 5.36 -0.15
CA ALA A 734 -5.29 4.78 -1.30
C ALA A 734 -6.61 5.49 -1.57
N ASP A 735 -6.86 6.01 -2.81
CA ASP A 735 -8.20 6.38 -3.19
C ASP A 735 -8.95 5.14 -3.69
N ILE A 736 -10.02 4.79 -2.97
CA ILE A 736 -10.74 3.53 -3.16
C ILE A 736 -12.04 3.69 -3.93
N PHE A 737 -12.53 4.92 -4.03
CA PHE A 737 -13.76 5.28 -4.70
C PHE A 737 -13.68 6.73 -5.19
N THR A 738 -14.34 7.05 -6.31
CA THR A 738 -14.47 8.43 -6.79
C THR A 738 -15.95 8.75 -6.97
N SER A 739 -16.44 9.79 -6.30
CA SER A 739 -17.83 10.24 -6.42
C SER A 739 -18.11 10.86 -7.81
N GLU A 740 -19.39 11.04 -8.14
CA GLU A 740 -19.83 11.64 -9.40
C GLU A 740 -19.25 13.04 -9.68
N TRP A 741 -18.84 13.77 -8.64
CA TRP A 741 -18.23 15.10 -8.72
C TRP A 741 -16.70 15.07 -8.79
N GLY A 742 -16.10 13.91 -9.11
CA GLY A 742 -14.66 13.77 -9.16
C GLY A 742 -13.96 13.86 -7.81
N ASN A 743 -14.70 13.60 -6.72
CA ASN A 743 -14.18 13.72 -5.36
C ASN A 743 -13.77 12.34 -4.84
N PRO A 744 -12.46 12.01 -4.81
CA PRO A 744 -11.99 10.72 -4.35
C PRO A 744 -12.23 10.52 -2.85
N LEU A 745 -12.61 9.30 -2.48
CA LEU A 745 -12.54 8.79 -1.12
C LEU A 745 -11.18 8.16 -0.91
N TYR A 746 -10.45 8.66 0.08
CA TYR A 746 -9.18 8.12 0.50
C TYR A 746 -9.35 7.30 1.77
N GLN A 747 -8.70 6.15 1.80
CA GLN A 747 -8.32 5.52 3.05
C GLN A 747 -6.80 5.53 3.16
N ALA A 748 -6.30 5.65 4.39
CA ALA A 748 -4.88 5.76 4.64
C ALA A 748 -4.49 5.05 5.94
N THR A 749 -3.29 4.51 5.96
CA THR A 749 -2.57 4.18 7.19
C THR A 749 -1.73 5.40 7.62
N GLY A 750 -1.45 5.50 8.91
CA GLY A 750 -0.50 6.47 9.44
C GLY A 750 0.67 5.73 10.08
N ARG A 751 1.45 6.43 10.87
CA ARG A 751 2.45 5.77 11.72
C ARG A 751 1.76 4.72 12.60
N PRO A 752 2.40 3.57 12.85
CA PRO A 752 1.81 2.54 13.70
C PRO A 752 1.48 3.08 15.09
N LEU A 753 0.43 2.53 15.70
CA LEU A 753 0.11 2.74 17.10
C LEU A 753 0.77 1.66 17.94
N LEU A 754 1.17 1.98 19.18
CA LEU A 754 1.62 0.98 20.11
C LEU A 754 0.44 0.41 20.89
N MET A 755 0.27 -0.92 20.86
CA MET A 755 -0.67 -1.64 21.70
C MET A 755 0.09 -2.44 22.76
N ALA A 756 -0.29 -2.29 24.02
CA ALA A 756 0.24 -3.06 25.13
C ALA A 756 -0.86 -3.93 25.72
N VAL A 757 -0.55 -5.21 26.01
CA VAL A 757 -1.52 -6.19 26.52
C VAL A 757 -0.96 -6.92 27.72
N MET A 758 -1.76 -7.08 28.76
CA MET A 758 -1.44 -7.94 29.89
C MET A 758 -1.75 -9.40 29.56
N ILE A 759 -0.77 -10.28 29.66
CA ILE A 759 -0.92 -11.72 29.47
C ILE A 759 -0.72 -12.42 30.83
N ASP A 760 -1.53 -13.47 31.07
CA ASP A 760 -1.41 -14.38 32.20
C ASP A 760 -1.65 -15.81 31.70
N ASP A 761 -0.58 -16.56 31.52
CA ASP A 761 -0.59 -17.95 31.03
C ASP A 761 0.46 -18.80 31.74
N VAL A 762 0.66 -20.05 31.29
CA VAL A 762 1.66 -20.99 31.88
C VAL A 762 3.09 -20.45 31.81
N ASN A 763 3.38 -19.46 30.96
CA ASN A 763 4.69 -18.85 30.86
C ASN A 763 4.85 -17.64 31.80
N GLY A 764 3.83 -17.34 32.61
CA GLY A 764 3.81 -16.28 33.60
C GLY A 764 3.07 -15.01 33.19
N LYS A 765 2.87 -14.16 34.19
CA LYS A 765 2.16 -12.87 34.06
C LYS A 765 3.13 -11.82 33.57
N ARG A 766 2.76 -11.10 32.47
CA ARG A 766 3.62 -10.12 31.81
C ARG A 766 2.82 -9.13 30.95
N VAL A 767 3.44 -8.01 30.61
CA VAL A 767 2.93 -7.09 29.60
C VAL A 767 3.70 -7.31 28.32
N VAL A 768 2.98 -7.48 27.21
CA VAL A 768 3.53 -7.62 25.87
C VAL A 768 3.11 -6.42 25.01
N MET A 769 3.97 -5.96 24.10
CA MET A 769 3.77 -4.74 23.35
C MET A 769 4.12 -4.91 21.88
N TRP A 770 3.38 -4.22 20.99
CA TRP A 770 3.64 -4.24 19.56
C TRP A 770 2.97 -3.11 18.79
N PRO A 771 3.51 -2.74 17.61
CA PRO A 771 2.81 -1.85 16.70
C PRO A 771 1.55 -2.50 16.11
N ILE A 772 0.51 -1.68 15.93
CA ILE A 772 -0.74 -2.01 15.26
C ILE A 772 -1.11 -0.90 14.27
N PHE A 773 -1.98 -1.20 13.29
CA PHE A 773 -2.44 -0.20 12.32
C PHE A 773 -3.14 0.99 12.97
N SER A 774 -2.83 2.17 12.45
CA SER A 774 -3.71 3.32 12.51
C SER A 774 -4.46 3.45 11.20
N HIS A 775 -5.73 3.82 11.22
CA HIS A 775 -6.58 3.93 10.03
C HIS A 775 -7.25 5.30 9.96
N TYR A 776 -7.19 5.89 8.75
CA TYR A 776 -7.75 7.19 8.39
C TYR A 776 -8.66 7.03 7.19
N GLU A 777 -9.69 7.86 7.11
CA GLU A 777 -10.62 7.89 5.98
C GLU A 777 -11.19 9.29 5.80
N PHE A 778 -11.08 9.84 4.59
CA PHE A 778 -11.59 11.19 4.28
C PHE A 778 -11.81 11.36 2.79
N TYR A 779 -12.67 12.31 2.44
CA TYR A 779 -12.81 12.75 1.07
C TYR A 779 -11.88 13.93 0.74
N LYS A 780 -11.47 14.06 -0.52
CA LYS A 780 -10.67 15.21 -0.98
C LYS A 780 -11.34 16.55 -0.63
N LYS A 781 -12.66 16.65 -0.79
CA LYS A 781 -13.44 17.85 -0.45
C LYS A 781 -13.40 18.22 1.04
N ASP A 782 -13.05 17.31 1.92
CA ASP A 782 -12.94 17.58 3.37
C ASP A 782 -11.72 18.46 3.68
N LYS A 783 -10.87 18.73 2.67
CA LYS A 783 -9.68 19.58 2.76
C LYS A 783 -8.79 19.20 3.94
N VAL A 784 -8.51 17.91 4.04
CA VAL A 784 -7.52 17.38 4.98
C VAL A 784 -6.12 17.72 4.50
N LEU A 785 -5.90 17.61 3.18
CA LEU A 785 -4.68 17.99 2.48
C LEU A 785 -4.99 19.08 1.45
N ASP A 786 -3.99 19.89 1.13
CA ASP A 786 -4.08 20.92 0.08
C ASP A 786 -3.72 20.32 -1.29
N GLY A 787 -4.12 21.02 -2.36
CA GLY A 787 -3.80 20.66 -3.75
C GLY A 787 -5.00 20.16 -4.57
N ASP A 788 -4.92 20.35 -5.89
CA ASP A 788 -6.00 20.03 -6.84
C ASP A 788 -5.84 18.66 -7.50
N GLN A 789 -4.63 18.10 -7.49
CA GLN A 789 -4.35 16.78 -8.04
C GLN A 789 -4.75 15.67 -7.04
N ARG A 790 -4.72 14.39 -7.49
CA ARG A 790 -4.86 13.24 -6.60
C ARG A 790 -3.67 13.15 -5.66
N TYR A 791 -3.95 12.78 -4.41
CA TYR A 791 -2.92 12.77 -3.37
C TYR A 791 -1.96 11.59 -3.51
N SER A 792 -0.75 11.87 -3.09
CA SER A 792 0.40 11.02 -3.07
C SER A 792 0.79 10.57 -1.64
N ASP A 793 1.61 9.44 -1.45
CA ASP A 793 2.22 9.12 -0.19
C ASP A 793 3.07 10.29 0.28
N LEU A 794 3.82 10.90 -0.61
CA LEU A 794 4.50 12.16 -0.30
C LEU A 794 3.52 13.20 0.23
N ASP A 795 2.40 13.42 -0.47
CA ASP A 795 1.39 14.38 -0.04
C ASP A 795 0.82 14.01 1.34
N TRP A 796 0.51 12.71 1.56
CA TRP A 796 -0.02 12.23 2.82
C TRP A 796 0.99 12.32 3.95
N GLN A 797 2.21 11.87 3.75
CA GLN A 797 3.22 11.80 4.79
C GLN A 797 3.76 13.17 5.16
N HIS A 798 4.02 14.05 4.19
CA HIS A 798 4.38 15.44 4.48
C HIS A 798 3.29 16.14 5.28
N ALA A 799 2.02 15.89 4.94
CA ALA A 799 0.91 16.48 5.66
C ALA A 799 0.65 15.79 7.01
N TYR A 800 0.80 14.48 7.10
CA TYR A 800 0.45 13.68 8.27
C TYR A 800 1.11 14.20 9.56
N ASP A 801 2.38 14.53 9.53
CA ASP A 801 3.11 15.07 10.67
C ASP A 801 2.71 16.52 10.98
N ALA A 802 2.35 17.29 9.96
CA ALA A 802 1.96 18.71 10.07
C ALA A 802 0.46 18.92 10.33
N LEU A 803 -0.39 17.89 10.21
CA LEU A 803 -1.84 18.02 10.40
C LEU A 803 -2.19 18.65 11.75
N SER A 804 -3.00 19.71 11.73
CA SER A 804 -3.61 20.30 12.92
C SER A 804 -4.54 19.32 13.64
N GLY A 805 -4.84 19.58 14.93
CA GLY A 805 -5.81 18.77 15.67
C GLY A 805 -7.17 18.63 14.97
N THR A 806 -7.63 19.70 14.29
CA THR A 806 -8.87 19.71 13.52
C THR A 806 -8.76 18.83 12.26
N GLN A 807 -7.68 18.93 11.50
CA GLN A 807 -7.45 18.12 10.30
C GLN A 807 -7.28 16.64 10.67
N LYS A 808 -6.49 16.31 11.71
CA LYS A 808 -6.39 14.94 12.23
C LYS A 808 -7.75 14.37 12.63
N THR A 809 -8.59 15.18 13.27
CA THR A 809 -9.96 14.77 13.65
C THR A 809 -10.83 14.47 12.43
N LYS A 810 -10.75 15.30 11.36
CA LYS A 810 -11.47 15.08 10.10
C LYS A 810 -10.99 13.80 9.40
N ALA A 811 -9.69 13.57 9.37
CA ALA A 811 -9.10 12.39 8.72
C ALA A 811 -9.30 11.09 9.50
N THR A 812 -9.41 11.15 10.84
CA THR A 812 -9.53 9.95 11.68
C THR A 812 -10.82 9.18 11.37
N SER A 813 -10.69 7.91 10.95
CA SER A 813 -11.83 7.05 10.64
C SER A 813 -12.75 6.79 11.85
N LEU A 814 -14.00 6.42 11.60
CA LEU A 814 -14.95 6.04 12.65
C LEU A 814 -14.44 4.88 13.50
N THR A 815 -13.78 3.89 12.87
CA THR A 815 -13.16 2.76 13.57
C THR A 815 -12.13 3.23 14.58
N SER A 816 -11.21 4.11 14.17
CA SER A 816 -10.20 4.68 15.06
C SER A 816 -10.81 5.56 16.16
N LYS A 817 -11.89 6.31 15.85
CA LYS A 817 -12.65 7.09 16.86
C LYS A 817 -13.26 6.16 17.91
N LYS A 818 -13.94 5.09 17.48
CA LYS A 818 -14.58 4.12 18.39
C LYS A 818 -13.57 3.37 19.25
N MET A 819 -12.44 2.96 18.68
CA MET A 819 -11.34 2.36 19.44
C MET A 819 -10.87 3.28 20.58
N ARG A 820 -10.68 4.59 20.31
CA ARG A 820 -10.31 5.57 21.33
C ARG A 820 -11.41 5.81 22.38
N GLU A 821 -12.69 5.78 21.98
CA GLU A 821 -13.83 5.92 22.90
C GLU A 821 -13.89 4.76 23.90
N GLN A 822 -13.59 3.54 23.48
CA GLN A 822 -13.53 2.38 24.39
C GLN A 822 -12.44 2.52 25.47
N LEU A 823 -11.33 3.17 25.15
CA LEU A 823 -10.25 3.41 26.11
C LEU A 823 -10.55 4.54 27.12
N LYS A 824 -11.58 5.35 26.84
CA LYS A 824 -12.01 6.42 27.77
C LYS A 824 -13.10 5.96 28.76
N LYS A 825 -13.94 5.00 28.36
CA LYS A 825 -15.00 4.41 29.21
C LYS A 825 -14.42 3.54 30.33
#